data_90241915aaa91162eb10083948966adc
#
_entry.id   90241915aaa91162eb10083948966adc
#
_cell.length_a   1.000
_cell.length_b   1.000
_cell.length_c   1.000
_cell.angle_alpha   90.00
_cell.angle_beta   90.00
_cell.angle_gamma   90.00
#
_symmetry.space_group_name_H-M   'P 1'
#
loop_
_entity.id
_entity.type
_entity.pdbx_description
1 polymer ?
#
loop_
_entity_poly.entity_id
_entity_poly.type
_entity_poly.pdbx_seq_one_letter_code
_entity_poly.pdbx_strand_id
1 'polypeptide(L)'
;MKKTYFTTGLIISCIFLPLVGSAQTISPNDSQPITTQSFIGSDPIAKYEFDENIDNTADTPIKGSIGGKIAFGRGLEGQALRLKPGDTLAFLKFDSQNLPFNRTKDFSVQFWIKTTMDSKKPFVILSQKEYIDNSLASQKKAGWVLYSYGGTWAWTIGSDGRRVTHENENGQHMPLNDGKWHQLTMTYNSAESVVRLFYDGDNKALYKVSDISTRNSDTVGFDFTSTYPLIVGWNGDKGVDTQKPIHPAIGEGTKLLQDLVDAFNAFGLEELKTNELLDLISSSERLFNRKVEEKAAKLSEADRAVFRESMKSADLESIKPLVSRLMSNPYTVNQSRSFMEVAPLLKLYSLVGSKVVTNPRAAKAYSAETRLYAPDFDIDNLVVWDRALLPEEVMNSYTKYFKSTVPEIKQKLTSITAGVWNIEHGGKHFTIEDDGWDSRIAIAQMLKKEGADVIMMQETYSSGDFIAAELGYYFASSVDWDYLNQGANLSVISRYPIKELCVSETSPFQNVGTRVAISKTQDMYVMSNWYGMDQFTNVFNFHKARFETTDNIPILFAGDFNAVSHTDGGNSPASRALLDAGFTDAFRNLYPDVQKYPGASHRGGRRIDQLYYKGKGLKNTSMKVVSTWSPGFPSDHYLLIGKFDLNYSTVDRKER
;
A
#
# COMPACT_ATOMS: atom_id res chain seq x y z
N MET A 1 -24.42 -54.55 24.30
CA MET A 1 -23.61 -54.01 25.43
C MET A 1 -23.52 -52.52 25.28
N LYS A 2 -24.32 -51.79 26.07
CA LYS A 2 -24.33 -50.34 26.11
C LYS A 2 -23.22 -49.90 27.10
N LYS A 3 -22.32 -49.00 26.69
CA LYS A 3 -21.40 -48.31 27.61
C LYS A 3 -21.90 -46.87 27.78
N THR A 4 -22.28 -46.59 29.01
CA THR A 4 -22.72 -45.29 29.51
C THR A 4 -21.48 -44.53 29.93
N TYR A 5 -21.30 -43.28 29.46
CA TYR A 5 -20.29 -42.35 30.01
C TYR A 5 -21.00 -41.36 30.90
N PHE A 6 -20.55 -41.30 32.14
CA PHE A 6 -20.92 -40.26 33.12
C PHE A 6 -20.08 -39.03 32.85
N THR A 7 -20.72 -37.86 32.67
CA THR A 7 -20.08 -36.57 32.67
C THR A 7 -20.37 -35.85 33.98
N THR A 8 -19.36 -35.67 34.78
CA THR A 8 -19.39 -34.92 36.04
C THR A 8 -19.24 -33.42 35.69
N GLY A 9 -20.32 -32.67 35.81
CA GLY A 9 -20.31 -31.22 35.65
C GLY A 9 -19.80 -30.54 36.94
N LEU A 10 -18.79 -29.72 36.80
CA LEU A 10 -18.32 -28.82 37.86
C LEU A 10 -18.99 -27.45 37.64
N ILE A 11 -19.93 -27.09 38.51
CA ILE A 11 -20.55 -25.77 38.52
C ILE A 11 -19.66 -24.84 39.33
N ILE A 12 -19.00 -23.89 38.68
CA ILE A 12 -18.34 -22.76 39.35
C ILE A 12 -19.30 -21.60 39.28
N SER A 13 -19.85 -21.25 40.45
CA SER A 13 -20.66 -20.03 40.69
C SER A 13 -19.72 -18.83 40.68
N CYS A 14 -19.74 -18.02 39.64
CA CYS A 14 -19.15 -16.69 39.65
C CYS A 14 -20.18 -15.70 40.19
N ILE A 15 -19.87 -15.14 41.35
CA ILE A 15 -20.60 -14.02 41.97
C ILE A 15 -20.26 -12.76 41.17
N PHE A 16 -21.25 -12.22 40.44
CA PHE A 16 -21.15 -10.90 39.83
C PHE A 16 -21.52 -9.84 40.88
N LEU A 17 -20.54 -9.02 41.27
CA LEU A 17 -20.76 -7.74 41.90
C LEU A 17 -20.95 -6.69 40.79
N PRO A 18 -22.03 -5.88 40.83
CA PRO A 18 -22.18 -4.80 39.86
C PRO A 18 -21.29 -3.62 40.29
N LEU A 19 -20.26 -3.33 39.48
CA LEU A 19 -19.59 -2.03 39.53
C LEU A 19 -20.52 -1.02 38.84
N VAL A 20 -21.19 -0.21 39.66
CA VAL A 20 -21.89 0.99 39.22
C VAL A 20 -20.84 2.03 38.88
N GLY A 21 -20.40 2.07 37.64
CA GLY A 21 -19.66 3.17 37.06
C GLY A 21 -20.66 4.21 36.55
N SER A 22 -20.68 5.38 37.18
CA SER A 22 -21.46 6.52 36.73
C SER A 22 -21.02 6.94 35.31
N ALA A 23 -21.87 6.67 34.34
CA ALA A 23 -21.74 7.25 33.02
C ALA A 23 -21.96 8.76 33.13
N GLN A 24 -20.92 9.55 32.97
CA GLN A 24 -21.06 10.97 32.70
C GLN A 24 -21.63 11.10 31.27
N THR A 25 -22.89 11.48 31.21
CA THR A 25 -23.53 11.98 30.01
C THR A 25 -22.83 13.27 29.58
N ILE A 26 -22.00 13.19 28.54
CA ILE A 26 -21.49 14.39 27.86
C ILE A 26 -22.68 15.00 27.11
N SER A 27 -23.12 16.15 27.55
CA SER A 27 -24.14 16.97 26.91
C SER A 27 -23.60 17.48 25.55
N PRO A 28 -24.41 17.48 24.50
CA PRO A 28 -23.95 17.95 23.17
C PRO A 28 -24.06 19.47 22.97
N ASN A 29 -23.84 20.25 24.02
CA ASN A 29 -23.88 21.72 23.91
C ASN A 29 -22.74 22.36 24.72
N ASP A 30 -21.54 22.33 24.15
CA ASP A 30 -20.50 23.33 24.42
C ASP A 30 -19.63 23.52 23.18
N SER A 31 -20.22 24.10 22.14
CA SER A 31 -19.48 24.73 21.05
C SER A 31 -18.98 26.10 21.54
N GLN A 32 -17.87 26.11 22.27
CA GLN A 32 -17.07 27.33 22.39
C GLN A 32 -16.51 27.68 20.99
N PRO A 33 -16.53 28.98 20.64
CA PRO A 33 -15.86 29.38 19.40
C PRO A 33 -14.38 29.01 19.53
N ILE A 34 -13.84 28.35 18.52
CA ILE A 34 -12.40 28.11 18.38
C ILE A 34 -11.77 29.48 18.24
N THR A 35 -11.45 30.12 19.38
CA THR A 35 -10.46 31.16 19.40
C THR A 35 -9.19 30.51 18.85
N THR A 36 -8.55 31.17 17.90
CA THR A 36 -7.19 30.91 17.47
C THR A 36 -6.28 30.98 18.72
N GLN A 37 -6.31 29.93 19.54
CA GLN A 37 -5.22 29.69 20.47
C GLN A 37 -4.02 29.41 19.59
N SER A 38 -3.05 30.32 19.66
CA SER A 38 -1.71 30.03 19.23
C SER A 38 -1.35 28.70 19.89
N PHE A 39 -1.32 27.62 19.12
CA PHE A 39 -0.75 26.36 19.56
C PHE A 39 0.72 26.65 19.80
N ILE A 40 1.08 26.96 21.03
CA ILE A 40 2.46 26.86 21.50
C ILE A 40 2.69 25.37 21.60
N GLY A 41 3.03 24.75 20.46
CA GLY A 41 3.48 23.37 20.44
C GLY A 41 4.74 23.24 21.28
N SER A 42 4.94 22.11 21.93
CA SER A 42 6.18 21.83 22.66
C SER A 42 7.37 22.06 21.72
N ASP A 43 8.44 22.62 22.25
CA ASP A 43 9.71 22.81 21.54
C ASP A 43 10.24 21.46 21.06
N PRO A 44 11.01 21.42 19.98
CA PRO A 44 11.60 20.18 19.51
C PRO A 44 12.53 19.58 20.56
N ILE A 45 12.52 18.26 20.69
CA ILE A 45 13.43 17.55 21.60
C ILE A 45 14.84 17.40 21.02
N ALA A 46 14.99 17.49 19.70
CA ALA A 46 16.29 17.54 19.05
C ALA A 46 16.22 18.48 17.84
N LYS A 47 17.24 19.31 17.69
CA LYS A 47 17.40 20.23 16.57
C LYS A 47 18.86 20.34 16.19
N TYR A 48 19.18 20.01 14.94
CA TYR A 48 20.52 20.06 14.36
C TYR A 48 20.50 20.97 13.15
N GLU A 49 21.09 22.16 13.31
CA GLU A 49 21.15 23.20 12.27
C GLU A 49 22.32 23.00 11.31
N PHE A 50 23.31 22.20 11.72
CA PHE A 50 24.51 21.88 10.94
C PHE A 50 25.39 23.09 10.56
N ASP A 51 25.32 24.16 11.34
CA ASP A 51 26.18 25.34 11.20
C ASP A 51 27.57 25.06 11.78
N GLU A 52 28.45 24.49 10.96
CA GLU A 52 29.85 24.10 11.29
C GLU A 52 29.97 23.01 12.38
N ASN A 53 28.88 22.47 12.89
CA ASN A 53 28.87 21.48 13.97
C ASN A 53 27.67 20.52 13.85
N ILE A 54 27.65 19.52 14.71
CA ILE A 54 26.56 18.54 14.85
C ILE A 54 25.92 18.61 16.23
N ASP A 55 25.95 19.75 16.86
CA ASP A 55 25.42 19.95 18.19
C ASP A 55 23.89 20.04 18.15
N ASN A 56 23.27 19.45 19.15
CA ASN A 56 21.84 19.62 19.38
C ASN A 56 21.60 20.97 20.04
N THR A 57 20.82 21.82 19.41
CA THR A 57 20.44 23.14 19.95
C THR A 57 19.16 23.11 20.79
N ALA A 58 18.48 21.94 20.90
CA ALA A 58 17.37 21.74 21.81
C ALA A 58 17.87 21.32 23.22
N ASP A 59 17.00 21.47 24.23
CA ASP A 59 17.36 21.23 25.63
C ASP A 59 17.65 19.77 25.99
N THR A 60 17.21 18.81 25.17
CA THR A 60 17.42 17.38 25.43
C THR A 60 18.85 16.96 25.06
N PRO A 61 19.57 16.24 25.94
CA PRO A 61 20.97 15.88 25.69
C PRO A 61 21.09 14.70 24.74
N ILE A 62 20.75 14.88 23.47
CA ILE A 62 20.96 13.88 22.41
C ILE A 62 22.25 14.25 21.68
N LYS A 63 23.27 13.41 21.81
CA LYS A 63 24.56 13.62 21.17
C LYS A 63 24.68 12.81 19.89
N GLY A 64 25.16 13.46 18.85
CA GLY A 64 25.57 12.81 17.61
C GLY A 64 27.01 12.32 17.68
N SER A 65 27.31 11.26 16.95
CA SER A 65 28.66 10.81 16.63
C SER A 65 28.83 10.68 15.12
N ILE A 66 30.05 10.93 14.66
CA ILE A 66 30.39 10.92 13.23
C ILE A 66 31.11 9.62 12.90
N GLY A 67 30.70 8.95 11.84
CA GLY A 67 31.47 7.94 11.17
C GLY A 67 31.97 8.46 9.82
N GLY A 68 33.17 8.09 9.46
CA GLY A 68 33.79 8.57 8.22
C GLY A 68 34.16 10.05 8.23
N LYS A 69 34.24 10.64 7.05
CA LYS A 69 34.63 12.05 6.84
C LYS A 69 33.42 12.86 6.37
N ILE A 70 33.01 13.80 7.18
CA ILE A 70 31.96 14.77 6.84
C ILE A 70 32.56 16.11 6.40
N ALA A 71 31.73 16.92 5.76
CA ALA A 71 32.06 18.32 5.43
C ALA A 71 30.81 19.20 5.64
N PHE A 72 31.03 20.51 5.70
CA PHE A 72 29.94 21.48 5.71
C PHE A 72 30.00 22.30 4.41
N GLY A 73 28.84 22.73 3.95
CA GLY A 73 28.68 23.52 2.75
C GLY A 73 27.54 24.52 2.91
N ARG A 74 27.21 25.27 1.87
CA ARG A 74 26.13 26.25 1.92
C ARG A 74 24.79 25.54 2.16
N GLY A 75 24.14 25.88 3.26
CA GLY A 75 22.84 25.40 3.65
C GLY A 75 21.66 26.16 3.02
N LEU A 76 20.48 25.85 3.50
CA LEU A 76 19.25 26.60 3.26
C LEU A 76 19.32 27.96 3.98
N GLU A 77 19.69 27.91 5.26
CA GLU A 77 20.19 29.04 6.06
C GLU A 77 21.59 28.63 6.55
N GLY A 78 22.56 29.54 6.67
CA GLY A 78 23.89 29.20 7.15
C GLY A 78 24.58 28.09 6.37
N GLN A 79 24.94 27.02 7.06
CA GLN A 79 25.59 25.85 6.48
C GLN A 79 24.70 24.59 6.59
N ALA A 80 25.06 23.60 5.83
CA ALA A 80 24.45 22.28 5.83
C ALA A 80 25.52 21.19 5.96
N LEU A 81 25.18 20.07 6.53
CA LEU A 81 26.02 18.89 6.54
C LEU A 81 26.05 18.25 5.15
N ARG A 82 27.28 17.98 4.67
CA ARG A 82 27.53 17.33 3.39
C ARG A 82 28.09 15.93 3.58
N LEU A 83 27.34 14.92 3.14
CA LEU A 83 27.77 13.54 3.05
C LEU A 83 28.20 13.25 1.62
N LYS A 84 29.45 12.80 1.44
CA LYS A 84 29.99 12.47 0.11
C LYS A 84 30.56 11.06 0.10
N PRO A 85 30.48 10.33 -1.03
CA PRO A 85 31.28 9.14 -1.22
C PRO A 85 32.75 9.41 -1.04
N GLY A 86 33.45 8.56 -0.31
CA GLY A 86 34.87 8.63 -0.08
C GLY A 86 35.44 7.25 0.24
N ASP A 87 36.69 7.19 0.69
CA ASP A 87 37.35 5.97 1.11
C ASP A 87 36.67 5.31 2.31
N THR A 88 35.95 6.10 3.09
CA THR A 88 35.10 5.64 4.20
C THR A 88 33.71 6.24 4.07
N LEU A 89 32.68 5.44 4.43
CA LEU A 89 31.30 5.91 4.43
C LEU A 89 31.13 7.01 5.49
N ALA A 90 30.54 8.12 5.07
CA ALA A 90 30.19 9.23 5.96
C ALA A 90 28.76 9.06 6.46
N PHE A 91 28.57 9.13 7.79
CA PHE A 91 27.26 9.10 8.42
C PHE A 91 27.27 9.83 9.77
N LEU A 92 26.09 10.21 10.23
CA LEU A 92 25.85 10.60 11.62
C LEU A 92 25.04 9.53 12.33
N LYS A 93 25.34 9.31 13.59
CA LYS A 93 24.64 8.37 14.47
C LYS A 93 24.22 9.08 15.75
N PHE A 94 22.94 9.00 16.08
CA PHE A 94 22.36 9.52 17.31
C PHE A 94 21.81 8.36 18.16
N ASP A 95 22.06 8.43 19.47
CA ASP A 95 21.53 7.43 20.39
C ASP A 95 20.00 7.49 20.43
N SER A 96 19.35 6.33 20.28
CA SER A 96 17.90 6.23 20.25
C SER A 96 17.23 6.28 21.63
N GLN A 97 17.98 6.15 22.74
CA GLN A 97 17.39 6.03 24.08
C GLN A 97 16.50 7.20 24.47
N ASN A 98 16.81 8.40 24.00
CA ASN A 98 16.07 9.62 24.28
C ASN A 98 15.20 10.08 23.11
N LEU A 99 15.09 9.26 22.04
CA LEU A 99 14.26 9.57 20.90
C LEU A 99 12.89 8.85 21.01
N PRO A 100 11.80 9.48 20.56
CA PRO A 100 10.45 8.96 20.78
C PRO A 100 10.02 7.88 19.79
N PHE A 101 10.93 7.31 19.01
CA PHE A 101 10.64 6.42 17.89
C PHE A 101 10.19 5.03 18.34
N ASN A 102 8.97 4.97 18.86
CA ASN A 102 8.32 3.70 19.21
C ASN A 102 6.81 3.79 18.97
N ARG A 103 6.15 2.64 18.98
CA ARG A 103 4.73 2.53 18.68
C ARG A 103 3.81 3.28 19.65
N THR A 104 4.21 3.51 20.88
CA THR A 104 3.36 4.04 21.94
C THR A 104 3.50 5.54 22.15
N LYS A 105 4.36 6.21 21.41
CA LYS A 105 4.62 7.64 21.53
C LYS A 105 4.41 8.35 20.20
N ASP A 106 3.84 9.53 20.29
CA ASP A 106 3.80 10.43 19.15
C ASP A 106 5.20 10.92 18.80
N PHE A 107 5.46 11.15 17.54
CA PHE A 107 6.69 11.79 17.10
C PHE A 107 6.57 12.45 15.73
N SER A 108 7.50 13.34 15.48
CA SER A 108 7.74 13.88 14.14
C SER A 108 9.24 13.99 13.89
N VAL A 109 9.64 13.77 12.65
CA VAL A 109 10.97 14.03 12.15
C VAL A 109 10.87 14.83 10.86
N GLN A 110 11.62 15.94 10.77
CA GLN A 110 11.64 16.82 9.62
C GLN A 110 13.07 17.21 9.30
N PHE A 111 13.40 17.29 8.04
CA PHE A 111 14.70 17.75 7.56
C PHE A 111 14.61 18.26 6.12
N TRP A 112 15.65 18.98 5.70
CA TRP A 112 15.85 19.39 4.33
C TRP A 112 16.95 18.57 3.68
N ILE A 113 16.76 18.19 2.43
CA ILE A 113 17.72 17.42 1.65
C ILE A 113 17.93 18.04 0.28
N LYS A 114 19.18 17.98 -0.21
CA LYS A 114 19.54 18.36 -1.58
C LYS A 114 20.52 17.36 -2.15
N THR A 115 20.22 16.79 -3.31
CA THR A 115 21.12 15.86 -4.01
C THR A 115 20.99 15.97 -5.52
N THR A 116 22.04 15.53 -6.22
CA THR A 116 22.03 15.32 -7.69
C THR A 116 22.41 13.88 -8.00
N MET A 117 22.27 12.98 -7.03
CA MET A 117 22.66 11.60 -7.18
C MET A 117 21.82 10.88 -8.26
N ASP A 118 22.49 10.04 -9.03
CA ASP A 118 21.84 9.28 -10.11
C ASP A 118 20.62 8.48 -9.58
N SER A 119 19.49 8.60 -10.23
CA SER A 119 18.25 7.89 -9.90
C SER A 119 18.39 6.37 -9.81
N LYS A 120 19.39 5.80 -10.49
CA LYS A 120 19.70 4.36 -10.46
C LYS A 120 20.52 3.93 -9.24
N LYS A 121 20.84 4.86 -8.35
CA LYS A 121 21.67 4.64 -7.17
C LYS A 121 20.90 4.91 -5.90
N PRO A 122 20.04 3.97 -5.44
CA PRO A 122 19.33 4.14 -4.18
C PRO A 122 20.28 4.24 -3.00
N PHE A 123 19.96 5.11 -2.03
CA PHE A 123 20.75 5.33 -0.83
C PHE A 123 19.87 5.66 0.37
N VAL A 124 20.37 5.37 1.58
CA VAL A 124 19.69 5.73 2.83
C VAL A 124 19.86 7.22 3.09
N ILE A 125 18.75 7.87 3.42
CA ILE A 125 18.75 9.27 3.87
C ILE A 125 18.76 9.31 5.39
N LEU A 126 17.75 8.69 6.02
CA LEU A 126 17.56 8.67 7.45
C LEU A 126 16.97 7.33 7.89
N SER A 127 17.57 6.65 8.84
CA SER A 127 17.16 5.31 9.28
C SER A 127 17.14 5.19 10.80
N GLN A 128 16.07 4.59 11.33
CA GLN A 128 15.93 4.17 12.71
C GLN A 128 15.79 2.64 12.77
N LYS A 129 16.39 1.94 11.83
CA LYS A 129 16.49 0.49 11.77
C LYS A 129 17.73 0.04 11.03
N GLU A 130 18.13 -1.22 11.24
CA GLU A 130 19.17 -1.82 10.41
C GLU A 130 18.66 -1.96 8.97
N TYR A 131 19.31 -1.25 8.04
CA TYR A 131 18.93 -1.23 6.63
C TYR A 131 20.18 -1.32 5.75
N ILE A 132 20.65 -2.55 5.53
CA ILE A 132 21.90 -2.82 4.83
C ILE A 132 21.74 -2.95 3.31
N ASP A 133 20.53 -3.21 2.88
CA ASP A 133 20.13 -3.29 1.48
C ASP A 133 18.60 -3.09 1.39
N ASN A 134 18.08 -2.92 0.18
CA ASN A 134 16.64 -2.82 -0.06
C ASN A 134 15.96 -4.19 -0.22
N SER A 135 16.50 -5.22 0.45
CA SER A 135 15.89 -6.56 0.44
C SER A 135 14.66 -6.60 1.37
N LEU A 136 13.79 -7.56 1.10
CA LEU A 136 12.63 -7.83 1.94
C LEU A 136 13.02 -8.08 3.41
N ALA A 137 14.13 -8.75 3.65
CA ALA A 137 14.64 -8.99 5.01
C ALA A 137 14.97 -7.68 5.73
N SER A 138 15.65 -6.74 5.05
CA SER A 138 15.95 -5.41 5.61
C SER A 138 14.69 -4.57 5.79
N GLN A 139 13.75 -4.65 4.85
CA GLN A 139 12.48 -3.91 4.93
C GLN A 139 11.61 -4.36 6.12
N LYS A 140 11.64 -5.63 6.51
CA LYS A 140 10.88 -6.18 7.64
C LYS A 140 11.47 -5.90 9.01
N LYS A 141 12.74 -5.56 9.14
CA LYS A 141 13.36 -5.22 10.43
C LYS A 141 12.56 -4.15 11.14
N ALA A 142 12.40 -4.29 12.46
CA ALA A 142 11.68 -3.32 13.29
C ALA A 142 12.29 -1.92 13.17
N GLY A 143 11.44 -0.91 13.07
CA GLY A 143 11.82 0.49 12.85
C GLY A 143 11.43 0.99 11.46
N TRP A 144 11.93 2.17 11.10
CA TRP A 144 11.59 2.86 9.85
C TRP A 144 12.84 3.39 9.14
N VAL A 145 12.73 3.63 7.85
CA VAL A 145 13.77 4.23 7.02
C VAL A 145 13.15 5.10 5.93
N LEU A 146 13.75 6.28 5.74
CA LEU A 146 13.60 7.12 4.56
C LEU A 146 14.82 6.92 3.67
N TYR A 147 14.60 6.61 2.42
CA TYR A 147 15.68 6.37 1.45
C TYR A 147 15.34 6.96 0.09
N SER A 148 16.34 7.17 -0.74
CA SER A 148 16.13 7.57 -2.13
C SER A 148 16.03 6.34 -3.02
N TYR A 149 15.05 6.35 -3.92
CA TYR A 149 14.83 5.31 -4.92
C TYR A 149 14.23 5.93 -6.18
N GLY A 150 14.75 5.57 -7.36
CA GLY A 150 14.21 6.09 -8.62
C GLY A 150 14.39 7.60 -8.87
N GLY A 151 15.22 8.30 -8.09
CA GLY A 151 15.40 9.76 -8.16
C GLY A 151 14.40 10.55 -7.31
N THR A 152 13.61 9.84 -6.51
CA THR A 152 12.64 10.37 -5.55
C THR A 152 12.90 9.78 -4.17
N TRP A 153 11.97 9.91 -3.26
CA TRP A 153 12.04 9.35 -1.92
C TRP A 153 11.12 8.15 -1.78
N ALA A 154 11.49 7.27 -0.89
CA ALA A 154 10.70 6.12 -0.47
C ALA A 154 10.79 5.96 1.05
N TRP A 155 9.86 5.22 1.61
CA TRP A 155 9.79 4.96 3.03
C TRP A 155 9.40 3.52 3.29
N THR A 156 9.98 2.93 4.35
CA THR A 156 9.61 1.61 4.83
C THR A 156 9.54 1.60 6.34
N ILE A 157 8.50 0.98 6.89
CA ILE A 157 8.37 0.66 8.30
C ILE A 157 8.18 -0.85 8.45
N GLY A 158 8.87 -1.46 9.41
CA GLY A 158 8.83 -2.91 9.65
C GLY A 158 8.62 -3.25 11.11
N SER A 159 8.20 -4.50 11.37
CA SER A 159 7.92 -5.06 12.69
C SER A 159 8.47 -6.49 12.85
N ASP A 160 9.70 -6.74 12.37
CA ASP A 160 10.41 -8.04 12.40
C ASP A 160 9.72 -9.22 11.68
N GLY A 161 8.70 -8.99 10.95
CA GLY A 161 8.00 -10.01 10.17
C GLY A 161 7.11 -9.43 9.10
N ARG A 162 6.67 -8.21 9.33
CA ARG A 162 5.74 -7.46 8.47
C ARG A 162 6.36 -6.12 8.08
N ARG A 163 5.89 -5.56 7.03
CA ARG A 163 6.32 -4.23 6.56
C ARG A 163 5.20 -3.48 5.87
N VAL A 164 5.36 -2.17 5.83
CA VAL A 164 4.68 -1.29 4.89
C VAL A 164 5.75 -0.46 4.22
N THR A 165 5.63 -0.31 2.92
CA THR A 165 6.47 0.56 2.10
C THR A 165 5.63 1.63 1.45
N HIS A 166 6.23 2.79 1.23
CA HIS A 166 5.76 3.83 0.35
C HIS A 166 6.78 4.00 -0.77
N GLU A 167 6.34 3.77 -1.99
CA GLU A 167 7.15 3.97 -3.20
C GLU A 167 6.51 5.06 -4.04
N ASN A 168 7.32 5.99 -4.50
CA ASN A 168 6.90 6.97 -5.48
C ASN A 168 7.20 6.46 -6.89
N GLU A 169 6.66 7.16 -7.87
CA GLU A 169 7.08 7.04 -9.25
C GLU A 169 8.56 7.48 -9.42
N ASN A 170 9.05 7.52 -10.62
CA ASN A 170 10.45 7.83 -10.92
C ASN A 170 10.89 9.30 -10.74
N GLY A 171 10.27 10.06 -9.85
CA GLY A 171 10.62 11.43 -9.52
C GLY A 171 10.00 12.49 -10.43
N GLN A 172 8.99 12.16 -11.22
CA GLN A 172 8.33 13.12 -12.10
C GLN A 172 7.55 14.19 -11.31
N HIS A 173 6.89 13.80 -10.22
CA HIS A 173 6.07 14.68 -9.40
C HIS A 173 6.75 15.09 -8.09
N MET A 174 7.61 14.25 -7.56
CA MET A 174 8.31 14.47 -6.29
C MET A 174 9.82 14.17 -6.41
N PRO A 175 10.57 14.91 -7.26
CA PRO A 175 12.01 14.68 -7.44
C PRO A 175 12.79 14.96 -6.16
N LEU A 176 13.87 14.20 -5.92
CA LEU A 176 14.89 14.54 -4.94
C LEU A 176 16.23 14.89 -5.59
N ASN A 177 16.49 14.38 -6.79
CA ASN A 177 17.78 14.46 -7.44
C ASN A 177 17.94 15.65 -8.42
N ASP A 178 17.07 16.63 -8.34
CA ASP A 178 17.06 17.82 -9.20
C ASP A 178 18.03 18.93 -8.74
N GLY A 179 18.76 18.71 -7.64
CA GLY A 179 19.73 19.64 -7.08
C GLY A 179 19.12 20.80 -6.29
N LYS A 180 17.83 20.76 -6.00
CA LYS A 180 17.17 21.74 -5.14
C LYS A 180 17.00 21.22 -3.72
N TRP A 181 16.67 22.12 -2.81
CA TRP A 181 16.28 21.78 -1.46
C TRP A 181 14.84 21.29 -1.42
N HIS A 182 14.63 20.10 -0.86
CA HIS A 182 13.32 19.51 -0.58
C HIS A 182 13.15 19.22 0.90
N GLN A 183 11.95 19.45 1.42
CA GLN A 183 11.59 19.12 2.79
C GLN A 183 10.93 17.76 2.84
N LEU A 184 11.47 16.86 3.64
CA LEU A 184 10.80 15.61 3.99
C LEU A 184 10.38 15.65 5.46
N THR A 185 9.14 15.25 5.73
CA THR A 185 8.62 15.12 7.10
C THR A 185 7.85 13.82 7.24
N MET A 186 8.06 13.14 8.36
CA MET A 186 7.26 12.01 8.80
C MET A 186 6.69 12.34 10.17
N THR A 187 5.39 12.10 10.36
CA THR A 187 4.73 12.22 11.66
C THR A 187 4.04 10.91 12.02
N TYR A 188 4.01 10.59 13.30
CA TYR A 188 3.28 9.45 13.82
C TYR A 188 2.40 9.91 14.99
N ASN A 189 1.11 9.60 14.90
CA ASN A 189 0.15 9.77 15.96
C ASN A 189 -0.15 8.39 16.57
N SER A 190 0.27 8.16 17.80
CA SER A 190 0.15 6.87 18.49
C SER A 190 -1.30 6.52 18.85
N ALA A 191 -2.11 7.51 19.20
CA ALA A 191 -3.52 7.30 19.55
C ALA A 191 -4.34 6.86 18.34
N GLU A 192 -4.01 7.38 17.16
CA GLU A 192 -4.64 7.00 15.89
C GLU A 192 -3.92 5.85 15.21
N SER A 193 -2.69 5.51 15.62
CA SER A 193 -1.75 4.63 14.91
C SER A 193 -1.58 5.03 13.45
N VAL A 194 -1.43 6.32 13.17
CA VAL A 194 -1.35 6.87 11.81
C VAL A 194 0.01 7.51 11.56
N VAL A 195 0.67 7.08 10.50
CA VAL A 195 1.83 7.74 9.91
C VAL A 195 1.38 8.66 8.79
N ARG A 196 1.93 9.88 8.76
CA ARG A 196 1.78 10.83 7.65
C ARG A 196 3.15 11.10 7.04
N LEU A 197 3.21 11.13 5.72
CA LEU A 197 4.42 11.40 4.96
C LEU A 197 4.23 12.66 4.12
N PHE A 198 5.16 13.59 4.29
CA PHE A 198 5.11 14.89 3.64
C PHE A 198 6.29 15.09 2.71
N TYR A 199 6.03 15.70 1.58
CA TYR A 199 7.02 16.21 0.65
C TYR A 199 6.75 17.69 0.38
N ASP A 200 7.74 18.54 0.60
CA ASP A 200 7.64 19.99 0.42
C ASP A 200 6.44 20.63 1.13
N GLY A 201 6.23 20.23 2.38
CA GLY A 201 5.13 20.70 3.22
C GLY A 201 3.78 20.04 2.97
N ASP A 202 3.61 19.31 1.86
CA ASP A 202 2.35 18.69 1.47
C ASP A 202 2.22 17.25 1.98
N ASN A 203 1.10 16.92 2.63
CA ASN A 203 0.82 15.60 3.18
C ASN A 203 0.43 14.61 2.07
N LYS A 204 1.40 13.91 1.50
CA LYS A 204 1.22 13.03 0.34
C LYS A 204 0.60 11.68 0.66
N ALA A 205 0.89 11.12 1.84
CA ALA A 205 0.42 9.78 2.16
C ALA A 205 0.06 9.63 3.65
N LEU A 206 -0.97 8.82 3.91
CA LEU A 206 -1.43 8.42 5.23
C LEU A 206 -1.46 6.90 5.32
N TYR A 207 -0.87 6.36 6.38
CA TYR A 207 -0.87 4.93 6.66
C TYR A 207 -1.41 4.64 8.06
N LYS A 208 -2.45 3.81 8.16
CA LYS A 208 -2.84 3.18 9.41
C LYS A 208 -1.88 2.03 9.69
N VAL A 209 -1.07 2.14 10.73
CA VAL A 209 -0.10 1.11 11.16
C VAL A 209 -0.61 0.41 12.42
N SER A 210 -1.83 -0.12 12.34
CA SER A 210 -2.47 -0.83 13.43
C SER A 210 -1.68 -2.07 13.86
N ASP A 211 -1.66 -2.35 15.15
CA ASP A 211 -1.05 -3.56 15.69
C ASP A 211 -1.96 -4.78 15.59
N ILE A 212 -3.21 -4.59 15.21
CA ILE A 212 -4.18 -5.68 15.11
C ILE A 212 -4.35 -6.06 13.65
N SER A 213 -4.03 -7.30 13.35
CA SER A 213 -4.44 -7.95 12.12
C SER A 213 -5.15 -9.24 12.50
N THR A 214 -6.41 -9.35 12.13
CA THR A 214 -7.18 -10.55 12.40
C THR A 214 -7.65 -11.17 11.10
N ARG A 215 -6.93 -12.17 10.64
CA ARG A 215 -7.49 -13.17 9.76
C ARG A 215 -7.38 -14.51 10.46
N ASN A 216 -8.41 -15.31 10.46
CA ASN A 216 -8.43 -16.64 11.07
C ASN A 216 -8.19 -16.64 12.58
N SER A 217 -8.67 -15.66 13.33
CA SER A 217 -8.49 -15.52 14.79
C SER A 217 -7.06 -15.27 15.30
N ASP A 218 -6.07 -15.23 14.45
CA ASP A 218 -4.70 -14.92 14.87
C ASP A 218 -4.49 -13.40 14.84
N THR A 219 -4.23 -12.83 16.00
CA THR A 219 -3.84 -11.42 16.11
C THR A 219 -2.33 -11.32 15.89
N VAL A 220 -1.93 -10.70 14.81
CA VAL A 220 -0.52 -10.45 14.53
C VAL A 220 -0.25 -8.97 14.75
N GLY A 221 0.50 -8.64 15.79
CA GLY A 221 0.87 -7.27 16.12
C GLY A 221 1.73 -6.62 15.03
N PHE A 222 1.69 -5.30 14.96
CA PHE A 222 2.61 -4.50 14.16
C PHE A 222 3.33 -3.52 15.08
N ASP A 223 4.47 -3.94 15.63
CA ASP A 223 5.29 -3.12 16.51
C ASP A 223 6.63 -2.78 15.83
N PHE A 224 6.79 -1.54 15.47
CA PHE A 224 8.01 -1.02 14.88
C PHE A 224 9.02 -0.46 15.89
N THR A 225 8.75 -0.64 17.19
CA THR A 225 9.67 -0.20 18.25
C THR A 225 11.05 -0.84 18.05
N SER A 226 12.08 -0.03 18.01
CA SER A 226 13.44 -0.46 17.76
C SER A 226 14.42 0.28 18.67
N THR A 227 15.44 -0.41 19.12
CA THR A 227 16.57 0.17 19.86
C THR A 227 17.70 0.64 18.93
N TYR A 228 17.50 0.51 17.64
CA TYR A 228 18.50 0.93 16.65
C TYR A 228 18.69 2.45 16.69
N PRO A 229 19.90 2.94 16.59
CA PRO A 229 20.15 4.38 16.60
C PRO A 229 19.53 5.07 15.38
N LEU A 230 19.27 6.36 15.49
CA LEU A 230 18.95 7.18 14.33
C LEU A 230 20.23 7.44 13.54
N ILE A 231 20.23 7.08 12.27
CA ILE A 231 21.38 7.25 11.36
C ILE A 231 20.98 8.20 10.24
N VAL A 232 21.79 9.23 10.04
CA VAL A 232 21.77 10.06 8.82
C VAL A 232 22.81 9.52 7.85
N GLY A 233 22.40 9.23 6.64
CA GLY A 233 23.22 8.47 5.70
C GLY A 233 23.20 6.98 6.04
N TRP A 234 24.25 6.27 5.66
CA TRP A 234 24.30 4.82 5.82
C TRP A 234 25.58 4.37 6.54
N ASN A 235 25.43 3.56 7.58
CA ASN A 235 26.55 3.04 8.35
C ASN A 235 26.91 1.57 8.03
N GLY A 236 26.53 1.08 6.86
CA GLY A 236 26.84 -0.29 6.48
C GLY A 236 28.34 -0.58 6.55
N ASP A 237 28.70 -1.57 7.35
CA ASP A 237 30.11 -1.93 7.64
C ASP A 237 30.87 -2.52 6.45
N LYS A 238 30.22 -2.78 5.34
CA LYS A 238 30.85 -3.48 4.23
C LYS A 238 30.55 -2.81 2.92
N GLY A 239 31.65 -2.45 2.31
CA GLY A 239 31.76 -1.79 1.02
C GLY A 239 30.62 -2.09 0.06
N VAL A 240 30.12 -1.02 -0.44
CA VAL A 240 29.09 -0.83 -1.44
C VAL A 240 29.27 -1.69 -2.71
N ASP A 241 30.33 -2.44 -2.83
CA ASP A 241 30.79 -3.02 -4.10
C ASP A 241 30.63 -4.52 -4.24
N THR A 242 30.07 -5.19 -3.26
CA THR A 242 29.78 -6.60 -3.42
C THR A 242 28.45 -6.78 -4.10
N GLN A 243 28.48 -7.19 -5.35
CA GLN A 243 27.35 -7.93 -5.92
C GLN A 243 27.03 -9.04 -4.94
N LYS A 244 25.98 -8.88 -4.14
CA LYS A 244 25.53 -10.00 -3.29
C LYS A 244 25.26 -11.16 -4.21
N PRO A 245 25.81 -12.33 -3.95
CA PRO A 245 25.46 -13.53 -4.68
C PRO A 245 23.94 -13.70 -4.57
N ILE A 246 23.32 -14.12 -5.66
CA ILE A 246 21.89 -14.47 -5.67
C ILE A 246 21.65 -15.41 -4.48
N HIS A 247 20.67 -15.10 -3.65
CA HIS A 247 20.37 -15.92 -2.48
C HIS A 247 20.26 -17.39 -2.90
N PRO A 248 20.89 -18.37 -2.19
CA PRO A 248 20.87 -19.77 -2.60
C PRO A 248 19.47 -20.31 -2.91
N ALA A 249 18.46 -19.90 -2.14
CA ALA A 249 17.07 -20.28 -2.38
C ALA A 249 16.53 -19.77 -3.74
N ILE A 250 17.00 -18.64 -4.24
CA ILE A 250 16.64 -18.12 -5.58
C ILE A 250 17.28 -19.01 -6.66
N GLY A 251 18.56 -19.33 -6.51
CA GLY A 251 19.28 -20.21 -7.44
C GLY A 251 18.66 -21.61 -7.49
N GLU A 252 18.34 -22.17 -6.33
CA GLU A 252 17.65 -23.46 -6.25
C GLU A 252 16.24 -23.40 -6.84
N GLY A 253 15.45 -22.38 -6.50
CA GLY A 253 14.11 -22.18 -7.04
C GLY A 253 14.12 -22.02 -8.56
N THR A 254 15.09 -21.29 -9.10
CA THR A 254 15.28 -21.14 -10.56
C THR A 254 15.55 -22.49 -11.23
N LYS A 255 16.45 -23.28 -10.64
CA LYS A 255 16.77 -24.60 -11.16
C LYS A 255 15.55 -25.54 -11.12
N LEU A 256 14.84 -25.57 -10.02
CA LEU A 256 13.63 -26.38 -9.85
C LEU A 256 12.53 -26.01 -10.84
N LEU A 257 12.36 -24.71 -11.14
CA LEU A 257 11.44 -24.26 -12.18
C LEU A 257 11.88 -24.73 -13.55
N GLN A 258 13.18 -24.66 -13.87
CA GLN A 258 13.69 -25.18 -15.13
C GLN A 258 13.48 -26.68 -15.24
N ASP A 259 13.83 -27.44 -14.19
CA ASP A 259 13.63 -28.89 -14.15
C ASP A 259 12.15 -29.25 -14.35
N LEU A 260 11.23 -28.47 -13.81
CA LEU A 260 9.80 -28.68 -13.96
C LEU A 260 9.31 -28.34 -15.40
N VAL A 261 9.79 -27.24 -15.98
CA VAL A 261 9.52 -26.89 -17.39
C VAL A 261 10.01 -27.98 -18.32
N ASP A 262 11.21 -28.48 -18.09
CA ASP A 262 11.80 -29.55 -18.90
C ASP A 262 11.01 -30.86 -18.78
N ALA A 263 10.53 -31.19 -17.56
CA ALA A 263 9.68 -32.34 -17.34
C ALA A 263 8.34 -32.22 -18.12
N PHE A 264 7.67 -31.07 -18.07
CA PHE A 264 6.46 -30.84 -18.88
C PHE A 264 6.72 -30.91 -20.39
N ASN A 265 7.85 -30.36 -20.85
CA ASN A 265 8.21 -30.42 -22.25
C ASN A 265 8.54 -31.85 -22.72
N ALA A 266 9.07 -32.71 -21.82
CA ALA A 266 9.32 -34.13 -22.12
C ALA A 266 8.01 -34.91 -22.41
N PHE A 267 6.87 -34.44 -21.92
CA PHE A 267 5.54 -34.95 -22.28
C PHE A 267 5.03 -34.42 -23.64
N GLY A 268 5.80 -33.63 -24.37
CA GLY A 268 5.39 -33.02 -25.63
C GLY A 268 4.41 -31.86 -25.48
N LEU A 269 4.31 -31.27 -24.31
CA LEU A 269 3.53 -30.08 -24.02
C LEU A 269 4.39 -28.84 -24.24
N GLU A 270 3.83 -27.83 -24.91
CA GLU A 270 4.55 -26.65 -25.36
C GLU A 270 4.76 -25.62 -24.24
N GLU A 271 5.37 -24.50 -24.62
CA GLU A 271 5.79 -23.40 -23.77
C GLU A 271 4.80 -22.96 -22.68
N LEU A 272 5.36 -22.64 -21.52
CA LEU A 272 4.62 -22.06 -20.41
C LEU A 272 4.43 -20.56 -20.64
N LYS A 273 3.25 -20.07 -20.32
CA LYS A 273 2.95 -18.65 -20.25
C LYS A 273 3.02 -18.15 -18.79
N THR A 274 3.08 -16.85 -18.62
CA THR A 274 3.24 -16.20 -17.32
C THR A 274 2.22 -16.61 -16.28
N ASN A 275 0.94 -16.59 -16.64
CA ASN A 275 -0.14 -16.96 -15.74
C ASN A 275 -0.13 -18.44 -15.36
N GLU A 276 0.63 -19.25 -16.04
CA GLU A 276 0.80 -20.68 -15.76
C GLU A 276 1.87 -20.96 -14.71
N LEU A 277 2.75 -20.00 -14.46
CA LEU A 277 3.81 -20.12 -13.46
C LEU A 277 3.23 -20.27 -12.04
N LEU A 278 2.17 -19.57 -11.73
CA LEU A 278 1.46 -19.69 -10.45
C LEU A 278 0.75 -21.05 -10.34
N ASP A 279 0.20 -21.55 -11.42
CA ASP A 279 -0.39 -22.89 -11.47
C ASP A 279 0.65 -23.99 -11.30
N LEU A 280 1.85 -23.81 -11.85
CA LEU A 280 2.97 -24.72 -11.62
C LEU A 280 3.28 -24.87 -10.13
N ILE A 281 3.32 -23.77 -9.41
CA ILE A 281 3.63 -23.75 -7.98
C ILE A 281 2.49 -24.38 -7.17
N SER A 282 1.24 -24.17 -7.58
CA SER A 282 0.07 -24.63 -6.84
C SER A 282 -0.41 -26.04 -7.21
N SER A 283 -0.28 -26.45 -8.48
CA SER A 283 -0.78 -27.73 -8.96
C SER A 283 -0.21 -28.12 -10.32
N SER A 284 0.76 -29.02 -10.33
CA SER A 284 1.32 -29.58 -11.57
C SER A 284 0.28 -30.38 -12.37
N GLU A 285 -0.59 -31.12 -11.69
CA GLU A 285 -1.64 -31.91 -12.34
C GLU A 285 -2.65 -31.04 -13.06
N ARG A 286 -3.11 -29.95 -12.43
CA ARG A 286 -4.05 -29.00 -13.04
C ARG A 286 -3.44 -28.35 -14.30
N LEU A 287 -2.20 -27.93 -14.22
CA LEU A 287 -1.50 -27.33 -15.36
C LEU A 287 -1.33 -28.36 -16.48
N PHE A 288 -0.89 -29.57 -16.14
CA PHE A 288 -0.72 -30.65 -17.11
C PHE A 288 -2.02 -30.93 -17.85
N ASN A 289 -3.12 -31.16 -17.14
CA ASN A 289 -4.42 -31.42 -17.74
C ASN A 289 -4.88 -30.29 -18.67
N ARG A 290 -4.69 -29.03 -18.26
CA ARG A 290 -4.99 -27.88 -19.11
C ARG A 290 -4.17 -27.88 -20.39
N LYS A 291 -2.85 -28.11 -20.31
CA LYS A 291 -1.97 -28.16 -21.46
C LYS A 291 -2.31 -29.32 -22.42
N VAL A 292 -2.69 -30.45 -21.88
CA VAL A 292 -3.18 -31.59 -22.69
C VAL A 292 -4.40 -31.19 -23.51
N GLU A 293 -5.38 -30.54 -22.90
CA GLU A 293 -6.60 -30.10 -23.58
C GLU A 293 -6.34 -29.00 -24.62
N GLU A 294 -5.48 -28.04 -24.31
CA GLU A 294 -5.08 -27.00 -25.26
C GLU A 294 -4.40 -27.55 -26.49
N LYS A 295 -3.51 -28.54 -26.31
CA LYS A 295 -2.83 -29.19 -27.45
C LYS A 295 -3.78 -30.11 -28.21
N ALA A 296 -4.62 -30.88 -27.51
CA ALA A 296 -5.62 -31.73 -28.13
C ALA A 296 -6.58 -30.93 -29.03
N ALA A 297 -6.97 -29.73 -28.60
CA ALA A 297 -7.85 -28.86 -29.39
C ALA A 297 -7.26 -28.44 -30.76
N LYS A 298 -5.95 -28.44 -30.89
CA LYS A 298 -5.23 -28.07 -32.14
C LYS A 298 -5.06 -29.25 -33.09
N LEU A 299 -5.37 -30.49 -32.68
CA LEU A 299 -5.19 -31.68 -33.47
C LEU A 299 -6.46 -32.05 -34.25
N SER A 300 -6.30 -32.87 -35.31
CA SER A 300 -7.42 -33.48 -36.03
C SER A 300 -8.24 -34.36 -35.10
N GLU A 301 -9.50 -34.60 -35.43
CA GLU A 301 -10.38 -35.44 -34.60
C GLU A 301 -9.83 -36.87 -34.42
N ALA A 302 -9.21 -37.44 -35.48
CA ALA A 302 -8.59 -38.74 -35.42
C ALA A 302 -7.38 -38.79 -34.47
N ASP A 303 -6.53 -37.75 -34.51
CA ASP A 303 -5.32 -37.70 -33.69
C ASP A 303 -5.61 -37.31 -32.23
N ARG A 304 -6.70 -36.62 -31.97
CA ARG A 304 -7.06 -36.10 -30.65
C ARG A 304 -7.29 -37.21 -29.63
N ALA A 305 -7.96 -38.27 -30.03
CA ALA A 305 -8.24 -39.41 -29.15
C ALA A 305 -6.93 -40.15 -28.80
N VAL A 306 -6.07 -40.38 -29.82
CA VAL A 306 -4.77 -41.04 -29.63
C VAL A 306 -3.88 -40.21 -28.72
N PHE A 307 -3.81 -38.90 -28.92
CA PHE A 307 -3.03 -37.99 -28.10
C PHE A 307 -3.51 -37.99 -26.62
N ARG A 308 -4.82 -37.85 -26.39
CA ARG A 308 -5.34 -37.89 -25.04
C ARG A 308 -5.07 -39.21 -24.32
N GLU A 309 -5.15 -40.32 -25.03
CA GLU A 309 -4.86 -41.63 -24.45
C GLU A 309 -3.37 -41.77 -24.11
N SER A 310 -2.48 -41.30 -24.96
CA SER A 310 -1.04 -41.27 -24.66
C SER A 310 -0.70 -40.42 -23.46
N MET A 311 -1.41 -39.29 -23.26
CA MET A 311 -1.20 -38.40 -22.11
C MET A 311 -1.73 -38.95 -20.78
N LYS A 312 -2.75 -39.83 -20.81
CA LYS A 312 -3.21 -40.53 -19.61
C LYS A 312 -2.14 -41.47 -19.03
N SER A 313 -1.28 -42.00 -19.84
CA SER A 313 -0.17 -42.87 -19.44
C SER A 313 1.09 -42.10 -19.02
N ALA A 314 1.10 -40.77 -19.13
CA ALA A 314 2.24 -39.96 -18.70
C ALA A 314 2.48 -40.06 -17.20
N ASP A 315 3.75 -40.26 -16.84
CA ASP A 315 4.15 -40.41 -15.44
C ASP A 315 4.23 -39.05 -14.73
N LEU A 316 3.12 -38.58 -14.19
CA LEU A 316 3.07 -37.36 -13.39
C LEU A 316 3.70 -37.51 -12.00
N GLU A 317 3.95 -38.74 -11.54
CA GLU A 317 4.61 -38.99 -10.27
C GLU A 317 6.05 -38.44 -10.25
N SER A 318 6.72 -38.43 -11.42
CA SER A 318 8.06 -37.85 -11.58
C SER A 318 8.10 -36.34 -11.34
N ILE A 319 6.99 -35.65 -11.55
CA ILE A 319 6.87 -34.17 -11.39
C ILE A 319 6.56 -33.78 -9.93
N LYS A 320 5.85 -34.60 -9.18
CA LYS A 320 5.45 -34.32 -7.80
C LYS A 320 6.60 -33.96 -6.87
N PRO A 321 7.77 -34.65 -6.90
CA PRO A 321 8.92 -34.26 -6.08
C PRO A 321 9.44 -32.86 -6.42
N LEU A 322 9.45 -32.50 -7.70
CA LEU A 322 9.88 -31.16 -8.13
C LEU A 322 8.95 -30.07 -7.61
N VAL A 323 7.63 -30.29 -7.72
CA VAL A 323 6.62 -29.38 -7.18
C VAL A 323 6.75 -29.27 -5.66
N SER A 324 6.91 -30.39 -4.97
CA SER A 324 7.10 -30.43 -3.51
C SER A 324 8.33 -29.62 -3.07
N ARG A 325 9.45 -29.75 -3.79
CA ARG A 325 10.67 -28.99 -3.52
C ARG A 325 10.47 -27.49 -3.80
N LEU A 326 9.79 -27.12 -4.88
CA LEU A 326 9.42 -25.74 -5.17
C LEU A 326 8.56 -25.13 -4.06
N MET A 327 7.56 -25.87 -3.61
CA MET A 327 6.67 -25.44 -2.51
C MET A 327 7.39 -25.37 -1.15
N SER A 328 8.51 -26.06 -0.99
CA SER A 328 9.35 -26.01 0.21
C SER A 328 10.44 -24.93 0.13
N ASN A 329 10.70 -24.39 -1.06
CA ASN A 329 11.69 -23.33 -1.22
C ASN A 329 11.15 -22.02 -0.65
N PRO A 330 11.80 -21.43 0.37
CA PRO A 330 11.27 -20.27 1.09
C PRO A 330 11.02 -19.07 0.17
N TYR A 331 11.86 -18.89 -0.83
CA TYR A 331 11.71 -17.79 -1.79
C TYR A 331 10.50 -18.00 -2.69
N THR A 332 10.37 -19.15 -3.31
CA THR A 332 9.26 -19.46 -4.22
C THR A 332 7.91 -19.44 -3.51
N VAL A 333 7.84 -20.03 -2.31
CA VAL A 333 6.62 -20.06 -1.50
C VAL A 333 6.17 -18.66 -1.10
N ASN A 334 7.09 -17.83 -0.63
CA ASN A 334 6.77 -16.45 -0.26
C ASN A 334 6.21 -15.66 -1.45
N GLN A 335 6.81 -15.81 -2.63
CA GLN A 335 6.34 -15.13 -3.83
C GLN A 335 4.96 -15.61 -4.27
N SER A 336 4.75 -16.93 -4.31
CA SER A 336 3.47 -17.50 -4.75
C SER A 336 2.32 -17.19 -3.82
N ARG A 337 2.57 -17.05 -2.51
CA ARG A 337 1.52 -16.78 -1.52
C ARG A 337 1.18 -15.31 -1.38
N SER A 338 2.17 -14.43 -1.51
CA SER A 338 1.92 -13.01 -1.32
C SER A 338 1.44 -12.31 -2.57
N PHE A 339 1.74 -12.84 -3.74
CA PHE A 339 1.53 -12.17 -5.03
C PHE A 339 2.02 -10.71 -5.09
N MET A 340 2.58 -10.24 -4.00
CA MET A 340 3.03 -8.86 -3.84
C MET A 340 4.36 -8.60 -4.45
N GLU A 341 5.20 -9.63 -4.46
CA GLU A 341 6.54 -9.53 -4.97
C GLU A 341 6.67 -10.35 -6.24
N VAL A 342 5.86 -9.98 -7.21
CA VAL A 342 5.95 -10.58 -8.54
C VAL A 342 7.32 -10.32 -9.17
N ALA A 343 8.00 -9.21 -8.82
CA ALA A 343 9.34 -8.94 -9.34
C ALA A 343 10.36 -10.08 -9.10
N PRO A 344 10.45 -10.70 -7.90
CA PRO A 344 11.25 -11.91 -7.72
C PRO A 344 10.79 -13.11 -8.54
N LEU A 345 9.49 -13.30 -8.67
CA LEU A 345 8.94 -14.35 -9.52
C LEU A 345 9.27 -14.10 -10.99
N LEU A 346 9.18 -12.84 -11.45
CA LEU A 346 9.63 -12.41 -12.76
C LEU A 346 11.12 -12.70 -12.98
N LYS A 347 11.93 -12.53 -11.95
CA LYS A 347 13.34 -12.87 -11.99
C LYS A 347 13.57 -14.35 -12.18
N LEU A 348 12.91 -15.20 -11.41
CA LEU A 348 12.95 -16.65 -11.61
C LEU A 348 12.51 -17.01 -13.02
N TYR A 349 11.42 -16.42 -13.46
CA TYR A 349 10.88 -16.60 -14.78
C TYR A 349 11.89 -16.22 -15.90
N SER A 350 12.54 -15.07 -15.76
CA SER A 350 13.55 -14.61 -16.73
C SER A 350 14.82 -15.49 -16.77
N LEU A 351 15.09 -16.24 -15.70
CA LEU A 351 16.26 -17.12 -15.61
C LEU A 351 15.99 -18.54 -16.13
N VAL A 352 14.72 -18.93 -16.29
CA VAL A 352 14.34 -20.29 -16.72
C VAL A 352 14.59 -20.55 -18.21
N GLY A 353 14.92 -19.54 -18.99
CA GLY A 353 15.34 -19.71 -20.38
C GLY A 353 14.24 -19.53 -21.42
N SER A 354 14.54 -19.93 -22.65
CA SER A 354 13.76 -19.62 -23.85
C SER A 354 12.37 -20.27 -23.94
N LYS A 355 12.06 -21.20 -23.05
CA LYS A 355 10.77 -21.90 -23.06
C LYS A 355 9.70 -21.20 -22.22
N VAL A 356 10.08 -20.14 -21.56
CA VAL A 356 9.23 -19.32 -20.71
C VAL A 356 9.29 -17.89 -21.20
N VAL A 357 8.16 -17.21 -21.26
CA VAL A 357 8.14 -15.79 -21.64
C VAL A 357 8.95 -15.01 -20.62
N THR A 358 9.94 -14.23 -21.04
CA THR A 358 10.84 -13.50 -20.17
C THR A 358 10.55 -12.01 -20.23
N ASN A 359 10.75 -11.33 -19.09
CA ASN A 359 10.73 -9.89 -19.02
C ASN A 359 12.12 -9.34 -18.68
N PRO A 360 12.90 -8.93 -19.72
CA PRO A 360 14.25 -8.43 -19.50
C PRO A 360 14.32 -7.19 -18.60
N ARG A 361 13.28 -6.36 -18.60
CA ARG A 361 13.20 -5.16 -17.73
C ARG A 361 13.00 -5.56 -16.28
N ALA A 362 12.10 -6.50 -15.99
CA ALA A 362 11.90 -7.00 -14.65
C ALA A 362 13.16 -7.67 -14.08
N ALA A 363 13.82 -8.51 -14.89
CA ALA A 363 15.08 -9.12 -14.50
C ALA A 363 16.18 -8.09 -14.18
N LYS A 364 16.25 -7.02 -14.99
CA LYS A 364 17.20 -5.93 -14.79
C LYS A 364 16.87 -5.07 -13.57
N ALA A 365 15.60 -4.75 -13.37
CA ALA A 365 15.13 -4.02 -12.22
C ALA A 365 15.43 -4.79 -10.93
N TYR A 366 15.04 -6.05 -10.85
CA TYR A 366 15.25 -6.86 -9.66
C TYR A 366 16.73 -6.95 -9.24
N SER A 367 17.65 -7.05 -10.17
CA SER A 367 19.08 -7.10 -9.85
C SER A 367 19.64 -5.77 -9.31
N ALA A 368 18.97 -4.66 -9.55
CA ALA A 368 19.35 -3.33 -9.08
C ALA A 368 18.69 -2.95 -7.73
N GLU A 369 17.53 -3.52 -7.41
CA GLU A 369 16.67 -3.08 -6.30
C GLU A 369 17.20 -3.37 -4.90
N THR A 370 18.09 -4.34 -4.74
CA THR A 370 18.60 -4.71 -3.41
C THR A 370 19.86 -3.98 -3.00
N ARG A 371 20.55 -3.31 -3.94
CA ARG A 371 21.81 -2.65 -3.66
C ARG A 371 21.60 -1.21 -3.21
N LEU A 372 22.20 -0.84 -2.10
CA LEU A 372 22.33 0.56 -1.68
C LEU A 372 23.71 1.11 -2.03
N TYR A 373 23.77 2.40 -2.29
CA TYR A 373 24.98 3.12 -2.66
C TYR A 373 25.38 4.08 -1.54
N ALA A 374 26.66 4.43 -1.51
CA ALA A 374 27.15 5.46 -0.62
C ALA A 374 26.42 6.78 -0.88
N PRO A 375 25.91 7.46 0.14
CA PRO A 375 25.11 8.66 -0.04
C PRO A 375 25.98 9.83 -0.56
N ASP A 376 25.37 10.68 -1.41
CA ASP A 376 25.91 11.97 -1.85
C ASP A 376 24.77 12.99 -1.78
N PHE A 377 24.65 13.63 -0.62
CA PHE A 377 23.63 14.66 -0.40
C PHE A 377 24.04 15.68 0.65
N ASP A 378 23.42 16.84 0.60
CA ASP A 378 23.43 17.85 1.66
C ASP A 378 22.15 17.67 2.50
N ILE A 379 22.27 17.75 3.84
CA ILE A 379 21.15 17.75 4.78
C ILE A 379 21.23 18.98 5.68
N ASP A 380 20.07 19.56 5.98
CA ASP A 380 19.95 20.77 6.77
C ASP A 380 18.74 20.72 7.70
N ASN A 381 18.81 21.39 8.84
CA ASN A 381 17.70 21.54 9.78
C ASN A 381 16.98 20.22 10.11
N LEU A 382 17.71 19.22 10.62
CA LEU A 382 17.12 17.99 11.14
C LEU A 382 16.48 18.26 12.51
N VAL A 383 15.17 18.12 12.60
CA VAL A 383 14.39 18.40 13.80
C VAL A 383 13.51 17.22 14.19
N VAL A 384 13.47 16.91 15.48
CA VAL A 384 12.66 15.84 16.05
C VAL A 384 11.76 16.38 17.17
N TRP A 385 10.51 16.02 17.14
CA TRP A 385 9.50 16.33 18.19
C TRP A 385 8.96 15.03 18.79
N ASP A 386 8.54 15.11 20.05
CA ASP A 386 7.82 14.06 20.77
C ASP A 386 6.30 14.19 20.63
N ARG A 387 5.86 14.80 19.56
CA ARG A 387 4.46 14.94 19.14
C ARG A 387 4.29 14.80 17.64
N ALA A 388 3.08 14.48 17.21
CA ALA A 388 2.72 14.54 15.80
C ALA A 388 2.46 16.00 15.38
N LEU A 389 3.25 16.52 14.43
CA LEU A 389 3.00 17.84 13.83
C LEU A 389 1.70 17.82 13.03
N LEU A 390 0.97 18.91 13.07
CA LEU A 390 -0.20 19.12 12.21
C LEU A 390 0.24 19.43 10.77
N PRO A 391 -0.57 19.09 9.76
CA PRO A 391 -0.25 19.40 8.36
C PRO A 391 0.04 20.89 8.11
N GLU A 392 -0.68 21.78 8.81
CA GLU A 392 -0.49 23.22 8.72
C GLU A 392 0.87 23.66 9.28
N GLU A 393 1.38 23.02 10.33
CA GLU A 393 2.69 23.31 10.91
C GLU A 393 3.80 22.92 9.94
N VAL A 394 3.67 21.75 9.31
CA VAL A 394 4.63 21.26 8.31
C VAL A 394 4.62 22.18 7.08
N MET A 395 3.46 22.58 6.59
CA MET A 395 3.35 23.53 5.49
C MET A 395 3.93 24.90 5.84
N ASN A 396 3.68 25.40 7.05
CA ASN A 396 4.23 26.69 7.51
C ASN A 396 5.75 26.66 7.58
N SER A 397 6.35 25.55 8.00
CA SER A 397 7.81 25.39 8.01
C SER A 397 8.40 25.39 6.60
N TYR A 398 7.73 24.79 5.62
CA TYR A 398 8.13 24.83 4.22
C TYR A 398 7.99 26.25 3.62
N THR A 399 6.85 26.88 3.85
CA THR A 399 6.56 28.20 3.27
C THR A 399 7.38 29.34 3.87
N LYS A 400 8.10 29.10 4.95
CA LYS A 400 9.15 30.04 5.43
C LYS A 400 10.21 30.30 4.35
N TYR A 401 10.53 29.32 3.52
CA TYR A 401 11.62 29.39 2.54
C TYR A 401 11.13 29.40 1.09
N PHE A 402 10.06 28.69 0.80
CA PHE A 402 9.54 28.49 -0.56
C PHE A 402 8.05 28.75 -0.66
N LYS A 403 7.58 29.08 -1.84
CA LYS A 403 6.14 29.13 -2.10
C LYS A 403 5.57 27.72 -2.14
N SER A 404 4.38 27.53 -1.55
CA SER A 404 3.68 26.26 -1.65
C SER A 404 3.47 25.87 -3.11
N THR A 405 3.80 24.61 -3.43
CA THR A 405 3.54 23.98 -4.73
C THR A 405 2.21 23.22 -4.75
N VAL A 406 1.53 23.15 -3.61
CA VAL A 406 0.22 22.50 -3.51
C VAL A 406 -0.78 23.20 -4.42
N PRO A 407 -1.45 22.46 -5.33
CA PRO A 407 -2.45 23.04 -6.21
C PRO A 407 -3.56 23.71 -5.40
N GLU A 408 -3.94 24.93 -5.79
CA GLU A 408 -5.03 25.60 -5.11
C GLU A 408 -6.34 24.84 -5.30
N ILE A 409 -6.94 24.43 -4.18
CA ILE A 409 -8.24 23.77 -4.19
C ILE A 409 -9.32 24.81 -4.58
N LYS A 410 -10.19 24.46 -5.51
CA LYS A 410 -11.31 25.31 -5.91
C LYS A 410 -12.19 25.65 -4.71
N GLN A 411 -12.78 26.84 -4.72
CA GLN A 411 -13.72 27.26 -3.70
C GLN A 411 -14.92 26.30 -3.61
N LYS A 412 -15.41 25.84 -4.77
CA LYS A 412 -16.52 24.91 -4.89
C LYS A 412 -16.28 23.97 -6.07
N LEU A 413 -16.57 22.70 -5.87
CA LEU A 413 -16.56 21.68 -6.92
C LEU A 413 -18.01 21.38 -7.35
N THR A 414 -18.26 21.26 -8.66
CA THR A 414 -19.60 21.00 -9.20
C THR A 414 -19.82 19.56 -9.64
N SER A 415 -18.73 18.82 -9.84
CA SER A 415 -18.79 17.40 -10.20
C SER A 415 -17.54 16.67 -9.74
N ILE A 416 -17.66 15.36 -9.55
CA ILE A 416 -16.55 14.46 -9.19
C ILE A 416 -16.67 13.15 -9.95
N THR A 417 -15.54 12.59 -10.35
CA THR A 417 -15.45 11.27 -10.99
C THR A 417 -14.81 10.28 -10.02
N ALA A 418 -15.53 9.20 -9.74
CA ALA A 418 -15.07 8.12 -8.88
C ALA A 418 -14.63 6.90 -9.69
N GLY A 419 -13.47 6.33 -9.35
CA GLY A 419 -12.99 5.04 -9.85
C GLY A 419 -13.11 3.97 -8.77
N VAL A 420 -13.48 2.74 -9.15
CA VAL A 420 -13.45 1.56 -8.29
C VAL A 420 -12.76 0.44 -9.03
N TRP A 421 -11.72 -0.15 -8.43
CA TRP A 421 -10.97 -1.17 -9.11
C TRP A 421 -10.20 -2.11 -8.17
N ASN A 422 -10.53 -3.40 -8.21
CA ASN A 422 -9.65 -4.45 -7.76
C ASN A 422 -8.60 -4.68 -8.85
N ILE A 423 -7.31 -4.47 -8.54
CA ILE A 423 -6.21 -4.54 -9.53
C ILE A 423 -5.49 -5.89 -9.56
N GLU A 424 -6.03 -6.88 -8.88
CA GLU A 424 -5.48 -8.24 -8.78
C GLU A 424 -3.99 -8.27 -8.39
N HIS A 425 -3.74 -8.55 -7.11
CA HIS A 425 -2.40 -8.75 -6.56
C HIS A 425 -1.38 -7.64 -6.91
N GLY A 426 -1.79 -6.38 -6.80
CA GLY A 426 -0.94 -5.22 -7.07
C GLY A 426 -0.76 -4.93 -8.55
N GLY A 427 -1.54 -5.53 -9.42
CA GLY A 427 -1.45 -5.35 -10.87
C GLY A 427 -0.18 -5.93 -11.49
N LYS A 428 0.62 -6.66 -10.72
CA LYS A 428 1.95 -7.14 -11.15
C LYS A 428 1.91 -8.44 -11.95
N HIS A 429 0.78 -9.14 -11.96
CA HIS A 429 0.64 -10.41 -12.68
C HIS A 429 0.77 -10.30 -14.18
N PHE A 430 0.36 -9.20 -14.74
CA PHE A 430 0.24 -8.99 -16.17
C PHE A 430 1.47 -8.31 -16.79
N THR A 431 2.49 -8.04 -15.99
CA THR A 431 3.69 -7.32 -16.45
C THR A 431 4.64 -8.17 -17.29
N ILE A 432 4.38 -9.45 -17.42
CA ILE A 432 5.34 -10.41 -17.99
C ILE A 432 5.06 -10.68 -19.46
N GLU A 433 3.85 -10.49 -19.92
CA GLU A 433 3.43 -10.97 -21.24
C GLU A 433 3.98 -10.03 -22.27
N ASP A 434 4.73 -9.34 -22.45
CA ASP A 434 5.25 -8.54 -23.56
C ASP A 434 6.40 -7.62 -23.09
N ASP A 435 7.30 -7.37 -23.84
CA ASP A 435 8.44 -6.44 -23.88
C ASP A 435 8.67 -5.47 -22.68
N GLY A 436 8.18 -5.80 -21.48
CA GLY A 436 8.46 -5.05 -20.25
C GLY A 436 7.44 -3.97 -19.91
N TRP A 437 6.22 -4.12 -20.34
CA TRP A 437 5.09 -3.29 -19.94
C TRP A 437 4.84 -3.34 -18.41
N ASP A 438 4.83 -2.20 -17.74
CA ASP A 438 4.52 -2.09 -16.31
C ASP A 438 3.02 -1.83 -16.12
N SER A 439 2.29 -2.80 -15.58
CA SER A 439 0.85 -2.67 -15.40
C SER A 439 0.47 -1.55 -14.44
N ARG A 440 1.29 -1.18 -13.48
CA ARG A 440 1.02 -0.04 -12.59
C ARG A 440 0.95 1.27 -13.36
N ILE A 441 1.84 1.44 -14.35
CA ILE A 441 1.82 2.59 -15.25
C ILE A 441 0.55 2.57 -16.11
N ALA A 442 0.20 1.41 -16.66
CA ALA A 442 -1.02 1.27 -17.46
C ALA A 442 -2.29 1.54 -16.62
N ILE A 443 -2.33 1.06 -15.38
CA ILE A 443 -3.42 1.35 -14.43
C ILE A 443 -3.54 2.86 -14.21
N ALA A 444 -2.43 3.54 -13.93
CA ALA A 444 -2.42 4.99 -13.77
C ALA A 444 -2.89 5.72 -15.05
N GLN A 445 -2.42 5.29 -16.21
CA GLN A 445 -2.85 5.86 -17.50
C GLN A 445 -4.34 5.65 -17.77
N MET A 446 -4.90 4.49 -17.43
CA MET A 446 -6.34 4.23 -17.56
C MET A 446 -7.15 5.16 -16.66
N LEU A 447 -6.77 5.29 -15.39
CA LEU A 447 -7.42 6.17 -14.42
C LEU A 447 -7.34 7.63 -14.85
N LYS A 448 -6.18 8.06 -15.37
CA LYS A 448 -5.98 9.41 -15.91
C LYS A 448 -6.85 9.67 -17.14
N LYS A 449 -6.93 8.71 -18.07
CA LYS A 449 -7.77 8.80 -19.27
C LYS A 449 -9.27 8.92 -18.94
N GLU A 450 -9.72 8.16 -17.93
CA GLU A 450 -11.11 8.22 -17.48
C GLU A 450 -11.39 9.43 -16.58
N GLY A 451 -10.37 10.20 -16.20
CA GLY A 451 -10.48 11.41 -15.42
C GLY A 451 -10.94 11.16 -13.99
N ALA A 452 -10.54 10.03 -13.40
CA ALA A 452 -10.89 9.69 -12.03
C ALA A 452 -10.27 10.70 -11.05
N ASP A 453 -11.10 11.27 -10.17
CA ASP A 453 -10.70 12.24 -9.15
C ASP A 453 -10.44 11.57 -7.79
N VAL A 454 -11.26 10.58 -7.44
CA VAL A 454 -11.13 9.76 -6.25
C VAL A 454 -11.25 8.30 -6.65
N ILE A 455 -10.40 7.45 -6.09
CA ILE A 455 -10.27 6.08 -6.54
C ILE A 455 -10.23 5.17 -5.32
N MET A 456 -11.12 4.18 -5.31
CA MET A 456 -11.19 3.13 -4.30
C MET A 456 -10.61 1.85 -4.90
N MET A 457 -9.41 1.47 -4.45
CA MET A 457 -8.68 0.34 -5.01
C MET A 457 -8.59 -0.82 -4.03
N GLN A 458 -8.63 -2.03 -4.57
CA GLN A 458 -8.52 -3.28 -3.84
C GLN A 458 -7.36 -4.09 -4.40
N GLU A 459 -6.80 -4.95 -3.56
CA GLU A 459 -5.63 -5.80 -3.85
C GLU A 459 -4.43 -5.00 -4.35
N THR A 460 -4.20 -3.84 -3.75
CA THR A 460 -3.13 -2.92 -4.18
C THR A 460 -1.75 -3.39 -3.79
N TYR A 461 -1.60 -4.10 -2.68
CA TYR A 461 -0.38 -4.78 -2.26
C TYR A 461 0.94 -4.07 -2.61
N SER A 462 1.17 -2.89 -2.04
CA SER A 462 2.36 -2.06 -2.31
C SER A 462 2.50 -1.58 -3.77
N SER A 463 1.38 -1.35 -4.44
CA SER A 463 1.35 -0.71 -5.77
C SER A 463 0.49 0.54 -5.81
N GLY A 464 -0.43 0.69 -4.83
CA GLY A 464 -1.37 1.83 -4.83
C GLY A 464 -0.67 3.16 -4.63
N ASP A 465 0.37 3.22 -3.82
CA ASP A 465 1.23 4.39 -3.61
C ASP A 465 1.97 4.82 -4.88
N PHE A 466 2.58 3.86 -5.59
CA PHE A 466 3.20 4.12 -6.90
C PHE A 466 2.18 4.66 -7.91
N ILE A 467 0.99 4.06 -7.97
CA ILE A 467 -0.09 4.51 -8.88
C ILE A 467 -0.54 5.92 -8.50
N ALA A 468 -0.68 6.23 -7.22
CA ALA A 468 -1.03 7.56 -6.75
C ALA A 468 0.05 8.59 -7.12
N ALA A 469 1.32 8.24 -6.94
CA ALA A 469 2.44 9.09 -7.30
C ALA A 469 2.53 9.33 -8.82
N GLU A 470 2.32 8.31 -9.64
CA GLU A 470 2.27 8.43 -11.11
C GLU A 470 1.14 9.35 -11.59
N LEU A 471 0.04 9.41 -10.84
CA LEU A 471 -1.06 10.35 -11.07
C LEU A 471 -0.78 11.76 -10.51
N GLY A 472 0.20 11.91 -9.61
CA GLY A 472 0.42 13.12 -8.83
C GLY A 472 -0.64 13.35 -7.75
N TYR A 473 -1.27 12.28 -7.23
CA TYR A 473 -2.38 12.31 -6.29
C TYR A 473 -1.94 12.00 -4.86
N TYR A 474 -2.87 12.17 -3.92
CA TYR A 474 -2.75 11.81 -2.52
C TYR A 474 -3.12 10.35 -2.32
N PHE A 475 -2.53 9.74 -1.29
CA PHE A 475 -2.66 8.32 -1.01
C PHE A 475 -3.05 8.04 0.45
N ALA A 476 -3.91 7.06 0.68
CA ALA A 476 -4.22 6.56 2.01
C ALA A 476 -4.42 5.05 1.98
N SER A 477 -3.87 4.37 2.98
CA SER A 477 -3.96 2.92 3.11
C SER A 477 -3.85 2.46 4.56
N SER A 478 -4.06 1.16 4.80
CA SER A 478 -3.82 0.53 6.10
C SER A 478 -2.82 -0.61 5.96
N VAL A 479 -2.13 -0.92 7.07
CA VAL A 479 -1.34 -2.14 7.15
C VAL A 479 -2.26 -3.32 7.05
N ASP A 480 -1.95 -4.18 6.13
CA ASP A 480 -2.72 -5.40 5.91
C ASP A 480 -2.38 -6.49 6.92
N TRP A 481 -3.30 -7.44 7.05
CA TRP A 481 -3.01 -8.70 7.68
C TRP A 481 -1.82 -9.39 7.00
N ASP A 482 -1.06 -10.12 7.82
CA ASP A 482 0.10 -10.84 7.32
C ASP A 482 -0.31 -11.99 6.41
N TYR A 483 -0.39 -11.73 5.14
CA TYR A 483 -0.36 -12.78 4.15
C TYR A 483 1.01 -12.81 3.50
N LEU A 484 2.00 -13.28 4.29
CA LEU A 484 3.34 -13.50 3.80
C LEU A 484 3.97 -12.27 3.13
N ASN A 485 3.92 -11.15 3.85
CA ASN A 485 4.58 -9.90 3.45
C ASN A 485 3.82 -9.04 2.46
N GLN A 486 2.55 -9.25 2.32
CA GLN A 486 1.72 -8.30 1.59
C GLN A 486 1.75 -6.97 2.34
N GLY A 487 1.86 -5.89 1.75
CA GLY A 487 1.67 -4.58 2.36
C GLY A 487 0.20 -4.24 2.49
N ALA A 488 -0.14 -3.03 2.15
CA ALA A 488 -1.50 -2.55 2.20
C ALA A 488 -2.35 -3.14 1.06
N ASN A 489 -3.46 -3.79 1.42
CA ASN A 489 -4.38 -4.39 0.46
C ASN A 489 -5.34 -3.38 -0.15
N LEU A 490 -5.83 -2.43 0.65
CA LEU A 490 -6.82 -1.45 0.25
C LEU A 490 -6.21 -0.04 0.22
N SER A 491 -6.63 0.72 -0.77
CA SER A 491 -6.16 2.10 -0.92
C SER A 491 -7.28 3.03 -1.33
N VAL A 492 -7.17 4.27 -0.88
CA VAL A 492 -7.89 5.41 -1.44
C VAL A 492 -6.86 6.35 -2.05
N ILE A 493 -7.04 6.65 -3.34
CA ILE A 493 -6.21 7.60 -4.07
C ILE A 493 -7.10 8.79 -4.41
N SER A 494 -6.59 10.00 -4.22
CA SER A 494 -7.38 11.23 -4.41
C SER A 494 -6.58 12.33 -5.07
N ARG A 495 -7.18 13.02 -6.04
CA ARG A 495 -6.67 14.28 -6.59
C ARG A 495 -6.66 15.40 -5.54
N TYR A 496 -7.48 15.26 -4.51
CA TYR A 496 -7.69 16.25 -3.47
C TYR A 496 -7.06 15.80 -2.14
N PRO A 497 -6.62 16.72 -1.28
CA PRO A 497 -6.00 16.37 -0.01
C PRO A 497 -6.86 15.46 0.87
N ILE A 498 -6.25 14.44 1.43
CA ILE A 498 -6.87 13.54 2.39
C ILE A 498 -6.61 14.08 3.80
N LYS A 499 -7.67 14.47 4.50
CA LYS A 499 -7.59 15.06 5.85
C LYS A 499 -7.49 14.00 6.94
N GLU A 500 -8.27 12.94 6.80
CA GLU A 500 -8.49 11.94 7.85
C GLU A 500 -8.50 10.54 7.25
N LEU A 501 -7.96 9.61 8.00
CA LEU A 501 -7.98 8.17 7.70
C LEU A 501 -8.89 7.49 8.74
N CYS A 502 -9.94 6.83 8.26
CA CYS A 502 -10.97 6.17 9.05
C CYS A 502 -10.90 4.66 8.82
N VAL A 503 -10.14 3.95 9.66
CA VAL A 503 -9.93 2.50 9.55
C VAL A 503 -10.29 1.84 10.88
N SER A 504 -11.09 0.77 10.81
CA SER A 504 -11.47 -0.02 11.97
C SER A 504 -10.28 -0.82 12.51
N GLU A 505 -10.03 -0.78 13.81
CA GLU A 505 -9.01 -1.61 14.47
C GLU A 505 -9.33 -3.12 14.35
N THR A 506 -10.60 -3.48 14.28
CA THR A 506 -11.04 -4.89 14.21
C THR A 506 -11.09 -5.44 12.80
N SER A 507 -11.01 -4.60 11.78
CA SER A 507 -11.13 -5.00 10.38
C SER A 507 -10.29 -4.10 9.45
N PRO A 508 -9.01 -3.87 9.76
CA PRO A 508 -8.20 -2.86 9.07
C PRO A 508 -7.91 -3.21 7.60
N PHE A 509 -8.03 -4.47 7.22
CA PHE A 509 -7.79 -4.96 5.87
C PHE A 509 -9.04 -5.03 4.99
N GLN A 510 -10.22 -4.76 5.55
CA GLN A 510 -11.49 -4.89 4.83
C GLN A 510 -12.07 -3.56 4.37
N ASN A 511 -11.63 -2.48 5.00
CA ASN A 511 -12.10 -1.14 4.69
C ASN A 511 -11.01 -0.12 4.97
N VAL A 512 -10.82 0.77 4.01
CA VAL A 512 -10.07 2.02 4.18
C VAL A 512 -11.00 3.17 3.85
N GLY A 513 -11.46 3.85 4.88
CA GLY A 513 -12.26 5.06 4.75
C GLY A 513 -11.38 6.29 4.90
N THR A 514 -11.72 7.34 4.17
CA THR A 514 -11.03 8.63 4.21
C THR A 514 -12.02 9.79 4.20
N ARG A 515 -11.61 10.91 4.77
CA ARG A 515 -12.26 12.19 4.58
C ARG A 515 -11.39 13.06 3.68
N VAL A 516 -11.91 13.38 2.51
CA VAL A 516 -11.21 14.09 1.42
C VAL A 516 -11.73 15.52 1.32
N ALA A 517 -10.84 16.51 1.27
CA ALA A 517 -11.20 17.90 1.05
C ALA A 517 -11.38 18.18 -0.45
N ILE A 518 -12.55 17.89 -1.01
CA ILE A 518 -12.81 18.02 -2.45
C ILE A 518 -12.88 19.48 -2.91
N SER A 519 -13.11 20.41 -1.97
CA SER A 519 -13.00 21.85 -2.21
C SER A 519 -12.68 22.59 -0.90
N LYS A 520 -12.49 23.92 -0.94
CA LYS A 520 -12.25 24.72 0.27
C LYS A 520 -13.42 24.65 1.28
N THR A 521 -14.62 24.35 0.81
CA THR A 521 -15.84 24.34 1.64
C THR A 521 -16.53 22.99 1.73
N GLN A 522 -15.97 21.96 1.07
CA GLN A 522 -16.65 20.67 0.94
C GLN A 522 -15.69 19.54 1.20
N ASP A 523 -16.10 18.65 2.07
CA ASP A 523 -15.46 17.37 2.28
C ASP A 523 -16.33 16.22 1.72
N MET A 524 -15.75 15.06 1.53
CA MET A 524 -16.41 13.84 1.10
C MET A 524 -15.78 12.65 1.83
N TYR A 525 -16.60 11.70 2.30
CA TYR A 525 -16.09 10.40 2.71
C TYR A 525 -15.94 9.49 1.48
N VAL A 526 -14.76 8.92 1.33
CA VAL A 526 -14.41 7.98 0.25
C VAL A 526 -13.88 6.71 0.90
N MET A 527 -14.55 5.59 0.64
CA MET A 527 -14.32 4.33 1.37
C MET A 527 -14.11 3.18 0.40
N SER A 528 -12.90 2.61 0.41
CA SER A 528 -12.51 1.42 -0.33
C SER A 528 -12.75 0.17 0.50
N ASN A 529 -13.32 -0.87 -0.11
CA ASN A 529 -13.77 -2.07 0.58
C ASN A 529 -13.39 -3.34 -0.17
N TRP A 530 -13.01 -4.37 0.59
CA TRP A 530 -12.82 -5.72 0.09
C TRP A 530 -13.35 -6.71 1.11
N TYR A 531 -14.34 -7.48 0.75
CA TYR A 531 -15.00 -8.40 1.67
C TYR A 531 -14.79 -9.86 1.25
N GLY A 532 -14.30 -10.68 2.19
CA GLY A 532 -14.63 -12.10 2.23
C GLY A 532 -15.87 -12.24 3.13
N MET A 533 -16.89 -12.77 2.61
CA MET A 533 -18.28 -12.99 3.00
C MET A 533 -18.81 -12.64 4.42
N ASP A 534 -18.02 -12.59 5.50
CA ASP A 534 -18.57 -12.62 6.88
C ASP A 534 -18.31 -11.36 7.73
N GLN A 535 -17.62 -10.34 7.23
CA GLN A 535 -17.07 -9.30 8.12
C GLN A 535 -17.59 -7.89 7.84
N PHE A 536 -18.53 -7.73 6.96
CA PHE A 536 -19.14 -6.45 6.65
C PHE A 536 -19.77 -5.78 7.89
N THR A 537 -20.33 -6.55 8.80
CA THR A 537 -20.99 -6.04 10.01
C THR A 537 -20.06 -5.17 10.85
N ASN A 538 -18.79 -5.55 11.01
CA ASN A 538 -17.81 -4.77 11.78
C ASN A 538 -17.51 -3.43 11.10
N VAL A 539 -17.31 -3.44 9.80
CA VAL A 539 -17.08 -2.21 9.00
C VAL A 539 -18.30 -1.30 9.04
N PHE A 540 -19.50 -1.87 8.86
CA PHE A 540 -20.74 -1.12 8.91
C PHE A 540 -20.96 -0.44 10.27
N ASN A 541 -20.78 -1.19 11.36
CA ASN A 541 -20.92 -0.66 12.71
C ASN A 541 -19.90 0.43 13.03
N PHE A 542 -18.66 0.27 12.56
CA PHE A 542 -17.63 1.29 12.72
C PHE A 542 -17.98 2.60 12.01
N HIS A 543 -18.58 2.53 10.82
CA HIS A 543 -18.98 3.72 10.07
C HIS A 543 -20.41 4.18 10.36
N LYS A 544 -21.17 3.50 11.21
CA LYS A 544 -22.59 3.77 11.43
C LYS A 544 -22.87 5.23 11.77
N ALA A 545 -22.09 5.81 12.67
CA ALA A 545 -22.22 7.22 13.02
C ALA A 545 -22.02 8.15 11.81
N ARG A 546 -21.05 7.85 10.93
CA ARG A 546 -20.83 8.61 9.69
C ARG A 546 -21.98 8.45 8.71
N PHE A 547 -22.62 7.28 8.67
CA PHE A 547 -23.78 7.04 7.80
C PHE A 547 -25.06 7.76 8.26
N GLU A 548 -25.16 8.00 9.58
CA GLU A 548 -26.33 8.61 10.21
C GLU A 548 -26.18 10.12 10.43
N THR A 549 -24.99 10.69 10.22
CA THR A 549 -24.76 12.12 10.43
C THR A 549 -25.63 12.99 9.53
N THR A 550 -26.04 14.13 10.04
CA THR A 550 -26.81 15.15 9.33
C THR A 550 -25.92 16.27 8.79
N ASP A 551 -24.60 16.14 8.88
CA ASP A 551 -23.62 17.15 8.45
C ASP A 551 -23.54 17.36 6.95
N ASN A 552 -24.32 16.60 6.18
CA ASN A 552 -24.40 16.63 4.71
C ASN A 552 -23.08 16.32 3.98
N ILE A 553 -22.10 15.73 4.66
CA ILE A 553 -20.89 15.24 3.97
C ILE A 553 -21.29 14.03 3.12
N PRO A 554 -21.14 14.11 1.78
CA PRO A 554 -21.46 12.99 0.91
C PRO A 554 -20.50 11.82 1.12
N ILE A 555 -21.00 10.62 0.86
CA ILE A 555 -20.27 9.37 1.04
C ILE A 555 -20.25 8.60 -0.27
N LEU A 556 -19.07 8.15 -0.68
CA LEU A 556 -18.86 7.10 -1.66
C LEU A 556 -18.35 5.86 -0.92
N PHE A 557 -19.07 4.75 -1.06
CA PHE A 557 -18.76 3.49 -0.44
C PHE A 557 -18.69 2.41 -1.52
N ALA A 558 -17.50 1.92 -1.84
CA ALA A 558 -17.32 1.07 -2.99
C ALA A 558 -16.21 0.03 -2.81
N GLY A 559 -16.19 -0.95 -3.69
CA GLY A 559 -15.12 -1.94 -3.74
C GLY A 559 -15.57 -3.29 -4.27
N ASP A 560 -14.73 -4.29 -4.05
CA ASP A 560 -15.02 -5.68 -4.35
C ASP A 560 -15.76 -6.33 -3.15
N PHE A 561 -17.01 -6.64 -3.37
CA PHE A 561 -17.88 -7.29 -2.37
C PHE A 561 -17.82 -8.81 -2.43
N ASN A 562 -17.13 -9.38 -3.42
CA ASN A 562 -17.07 -10.82 -3.69
C ASN A 562 -18.45 -11.50 -3.76
N ALA A 563 -19.50 -10.73 -3.94
CA ALA A 563 -20.89 -11.16 -3.93
C ALA A 563 -21.73 -10.34 -4.91
N VAL A 564 -22.72 -10.97 -5.52
CA VAL A 564 -23.71 -10.29 -6.37
C VAL A 564 -24.62 -9.42 -5.50
N SER A 565 -24.81 -8.17 -5.91
CA SER A 565 -25.67 -7.22 -5.20
C SER A 565 -27.09 -7.71 -5.07
N HIS A 566 -27.75 -7.32 -3.98
CA HIS A 566 -29.17 -7.56 -3.80
C HIS A 566 -30.04 -6.95 -4.91
N THR A 567 -29.63 -5.80 -5.45
CA THR A 567 -30.29 -5.16 -6.59
C THR A 567 -30.19 -5.96 -7.90
N ASP A 568 -29.29 -6.93 -7.97
CA ASP A 568 -29.09 -7.84 -9.11
C ASP A 568 -29.72 -9.23 -8.88
N GLY A 569 -30.53 -9.36 -7.83
CA GLY A 569 -31.11 -10.64 -7.44
C GLY A 569 -30.16 -11.53 -6.62
N GLY A 570 -29.00 -11.01 -6.20
CA GLY A 570 -28.10 -11.66 -5.28
C GLY A 570 -28.59 -11.59 -3.82
N ASN A 571 -27.82 -12.18 -2.92
CA ASN A 571 -28.15 -12.26 -1.50
C ASN A 571 -27.08 -11.62 -0.60
N SER A 572 -26.27 -10.70 -1.14
CA SER A 572 -25.21 -10.02 -0.40
C SER A 572 -25.74 -9.26 0.83
N PRO A 573 -25.41 -9.66 2.07
CA PRO A 573 -25.84 -8.93 3.27
C PRO A 573 -25.32 -7.49 3.28
N ALA A 574 -24.13 -7.26 2.74
CA ALA A 574 -23.53 -5.94 2.65
C ALA A 574 -24.36 -4.99 1.79
N SER A 575 -24.76 -5.43 0.60
CA SER A 575 -25.57 -4.58 -0.29
C SER A 575 -26.95 -4.28 0.31
N ARG A 576 -27.56 -5.26 1.00
CA ARG A 576 -28.84 -5.04 1.69
C ARG A 576 -28.72 -3.99 2.79
N ALA A 577 -27.74 -4.15 3.68
CA ALA A 577 -27.55 -3.22 4.79
C ALA A 577 -27.25 -1.80 4.33
N LEU A 578 -26.50 -1.63 3.24
CA LEU A 578 -26.23 -0.30 2.66
C LEU A 578 -27.51 0.33 2.09
N LEU A 579 -28.34 -0.44 1.37
CA LEU A 579 -29.62 0.06 0.85
C LEU A 579 -30.56 0.44 1.99
N ASP A 580 -30.66 -0.40 3.02
CA ASP A 580 -31.48 -0.13 4.22
C ASP A 580 -30.98 1.10 5.00
N ALA A 581 -29.67 1.38 4.97
CA ALA A 581 -29.07 2.61 5.52
C ALA A 581 -29.24 3.84 4.61
N GLY A 582 -29.96 3.73 3.50
CA GLY A 582 -30.28 4.84 2.60
C GLY A 582 -29.18 5.15 1.58
N PHE A 583 -28.27 4.23 1.32
CA PHE A 583 -27.38 4.33 0.18
C PHE A 583 -28.10 3.97 -1.11
N THR A 584 -27.62 4.50 -2.23
CA THR A 584 -28.09 4.19 -3.57
C THR A 584 -26.99 3.43 -4.32
N ASP A 585 -27.34 2.31 -4.95
CA ASP A 585 -26.47 1.62 -5.90
C ASP A 585 -26.34 2.46 -7.18
N ALA A 586 -25.14 2.97 -7.42
CA ALA A 586 -24.92 3.93 -8.50
C ALA A 586 -25.19 3.30 -9.88
N PHE A 587 -24.82 2.04 -10.10
CA PHE A 587 -25.04 1.39 -11.38
C PHE A 587 -26.53 1.13 -11.62
N ARG A 588 -27.23 0.55 -10.64
CA ARG A 588 -28.66 0.23 -10.78
C ARG A 588 -29.59 1.44 -10.76
N ASN A 589 -29.14 2.53 -10.16
CA ASN A 589 -29.86 3.81 -10.26
C ASN A 589 -30.02 4.28 -11.72
N LEU A 590 -29.00 4.06 -12.55
CA LEU A 590 -29.01 4.44 -13.97
C LEU A 590 -29.47 3.30 -14.89
N TYR A 591 -29.19 2.07 -14.54
CA TYR A 591 -29.42 0.89 -15.36
C TYR A 591 -30.24 -0.16 -14.57
N PRO A 592 -31.52 0.09 -14.30
CA PRO A 592 -32.33 -0.80 -13.44
C PRO A 592 -32.63 -2.16 -14.07
N ASP A 593 -32.62 -2.26 -15.40
CA ASP A 593 -32.87 -3.52 -16.12
C ASP A 593 -31.60 -4.38 -16.12
N VAL A 594 -31.58 -5.40 -15.26
CA VAL A 594 -30.45 -6.33 -15.07
C VAL A 594 -30.18 -7.16 -16.33
N GLN A 595 -31.21 -7.52 -17.08
CA GLN A 595 -31.10 -8.35 -18.27
C GLN A 595 -30.45 -7.56 -19.41
N LYS A 596 -30.85 -6.32 -19.58
CA LYS A 596 -30.33 -5.42 -20.62
C LYS A 596 -28.94 -4.88 -20.27
N TYR A 597 -28.68 -4.65 -18.99
CA TYR A 597 -27.44 -4.06 -18.51
C TYR A 597 -26.85 -4.91 -17.36
N PRO A 598 -26.22 -6.05 -17.67
CA PRO A 598 -25.68 -6.94 -16.63
C PRO A 598 -24.60 -6.26 -15.79
N GLY A 599 -23.81 -5.35 -16.36
CA GLY A 599 -22.79 -4.56 -15.65
C GLY A 599 -21.68 -5.40 -15.06
N ALA A 600 -21.32 -6.52 -15.72
CA ALA A 600 -20.27 -7.41 -15.24
C ALA A 600 -18.98 -6.64 -14.94
N SER A 601 -18.48 -6.79 -13.73
CA SER A 601 -17.28 -6.12 -13.23
C SER A 601 -16.09 -7.06 -13.05
N HIS A 602 -16.28 -8.34 -13.34
CA HIS A 602 -15.26 -9.37 -13.23
C HIS A 602 -15.34 -10.33 -14.43
N ARG A 603 -14.21 -10.92 -14.83
CA ARG A 603 -14.12 -11.89 -15.97
C ARG A 603 -15.12 -13.04 -15.88
N GLY A 604 -15.55 -13.42 -14.67
CA GLY A 604 -16.58 -14.41 -14.44
C GLY A 604 -18.01 -13.98 -14.79
N GLY A 605 -18.19 -12.82 -15.42
CA GLY A 605 -19.49 -12.32 -15.90
C GLY A 605 -20.43 -11.80 -14.80
N ARG A 606 -19.96 -11.66 -13.55
CA ARG A 606 -20.73 -11.17 -12.40
C ARG A 606 -20.39 -9.73 -12.06
N ARG A 607 -21.34 -8.99 -11.51
CA ARG A 607 -21.11 -7.67 -10.94
C ARG A 607 -20.87 -7.83 -9.43
N ILE A 608 -19.60 -7.97 -9.05
CA ILE A 608 -19.15 -8.13 -7.67
C ILE A 608 -18.45 -6.88 -7.15
N ASP A 609 -17.95 -6.02 -8.03
CA ASP A 609 -17.49 -4.68 -7.69
C ASP A 609 -18.67 -3.72 -7.76
N GLN A 610 -18.85 -2.95 -6.70
CA GLN A 610 -20.06 -2.15 -6.50
C GLN A 610 -19.69 -0.75 -6.00
N LEU A 611 -20.47 0.25 -6.43
CA LEU A 611 -20.35 1.64 -5.99
C LEU A 611 -21.69 2.10 -5.42
N TYR A 612 -21.69 2.40 -4.15
CA TYR A 612 -22.80 3.00 -3.44
C TYR A 612 -22.50 4.44 -3.08
N TYR A 613 -23.53 5.27 -3.06
CA TYR A 613 -23.39 6.67 -2.64
C TYR A 613 -24.55 7.10 -1.75
N LYS A 614 -24.26 8.07 -0.87
CA LYS A 614 -25.23 8.73 0.01
C LYS A 614 -24.91 10.20 0.15
N GLY A 615 -25.95 11.07 0.20
CA GLY A 615 -25.84 12.50 0.39
C GLY A 615 -26.82 13.30 -0.47
N LYS A 616 -27.49 14.27 0.13
CA LYS A 616 -28.54 15.07 -0.55
C LYS A 616 -28.04 15.86 -1.76
N GLY A 617 -26.80 16.24 -1.77
CA GLY A 617 -26.20 17.03 -2.86
C GLY A 617 -25.53 16.21 -3.96
N LEU A 618 -25.55 14.87 -3.85
CA LEU A 618 -24.84 13.98 -4.74
C LEU A 618 -25.81 13.33 -5.72
N LYS A 619 -25.62 13.59 -7.02
CA LYS A 619 -26.44 13.01 -8.09
C LYS A 619 -25.56 12.22 -9.05
N ASN A 620 -25.77 10.92 -9.12
CA ASN A 620 -25.10 10.09 -10.11
C ASN A 620 -25.62 10.40 -11.52
N THR A 621 -24.72 10.70 -12.45
CA THR A 621 -25.05 11.12 -13.83
C THR A 621 -24.52 10.17 -14.88
N SER A 622 -23.52 9.33 -14.55
CA SER A 622 -22.96 8.34 -15.46
C SER A 622 -22.31 7.18 -14.70
N MET A 623 -22.47 5.98 -15.24
CA MET A 623 -21.72 4.81 -14.83
C MET A 623 -21.17 4.10 -16.06
N LYS A 624 -19.92 3.66 -15.99
CA LYS A 624 -19.21 2.96 -17.07
C LYS A 624 -18.40 1.81 -16.50
N VAL A 625 -18.34 0.68 -17.22
CA VAL A 625 -17.43 -0.42 -16.99
C VAL A 625 -16.36 -0.39 -18.08
N VAL A 626 -15.11 -0.26 -17.70
CA VAL A 626 -13.97 -0.29 -18.62
C VAL A 626 -13.34 -1.68 -18.50
N SER A 627 -13.44 -2.47 -19.56
CA SER A 627 -13.01 -3.88 -19.59
C SER A 627 -11.95 -4.17 -20.66
N THR A 628 -11.48 -3.14 -21.36
CA THR A 628 -10.51 -3.29 -22.44
C THR A 628 -9.42 -2.23 -22.35
N TRP A 629 -8.19 -2.63 -22.60
CA TRP A 629 -7.02 -1.78 -22.73
C TRP A 629 -5.98 -2.45 -23.62
N SER A 630 -5.19 -1.67 -24.34
CA SER A 630 -4.11 -2.18 -25.16
C SER A 630 -2.76 -1.89 -24.48
N PRO A 631 -1.80 -2.83 -24.42
CA PRO A 631 -1.80 -4.14 -25.10
C PRO A 631 -2.59 -5.24 -24.39
N GLY A 632 -2.96 -5.07 -23.11
CA GLY A 632 -3.71 -6.04 -22.32
C GLY A 632 -4.37 -5.40 -21.12
N PHE A 633 -5.48 -5.95 -20.65
CA PHE A 633 -6.17 -5.45 -19.46
C PHE A 633 -5.49 -5.98 -18.18
N PRO A 634 -5.07 -5.10 -17.23
CA PRO A 634 -4.14 -5.46 -16.18
C PRO A 634 -4.77 -6.11 -14.93
N SER A 635 -6.02 -6.54 -14.99
CA SER A 635 -6.73 -7.21 -13.90
C SER A 635 -7.80 -8.17 -14.43
N ASP A 636 -8.24 -9.12 -13.62
CA ASP A 636 -9.42 -9.93 -13.85
C ASP A 636 -10.72 -9.22 -13.44
N HIS A 637 -10.63 -8.13 -12.68
CA HIS A 637 -11.72 -7.19 -12.42
C HIS A 637 -11.66 -5.98 -13.35
N TYR A 638 -12.82 -5.46 -13.72
CA TYR A 638 -12.96 -4.32 -14.61
C TYR A 638 -13.09 -3.01 -13.84
N LEU A 639 -12.54 -1.93 -14.38
CA LEU A 639 -12.60 -0.62 -13.78
C LEU A 639 -14.03 -0.03 -13.89
N LEU A 640 -14.64 0.28 -12.75
CA LEU A 640 -15.88 1.05 -12.70
C LEU A 640 -15.58 2.54 -12.62
N ILE A 641 -16.26 3.33 -13.43
CA ILE A 641 -16.20 4.80 -13.39
C ILE A 641 -17.59 5.36 -13.18
N GLY A 642 -17.76 6.10 -12.10
CA GLY A 642 -19.00 6.83 -11.78
C GLY A 642 -18.79 8.33 -11.81
N LYS A 643 -19.69 9.09 -12.51
CA LYS A 643 -19.69 10.56 -12.45
C LYS A 643 -20.86 11.06 -11.62
N PHE A 644 -20.57 12.04 -10.79
CA PHE A 644 -21.53 12.63 -9.87
C PHE A 644 -21.52 14.15 -9.98
N ASP A 645 -22.69 14.73 -10.12
CA ASP A 645 -22.88 16.16 -9.92
C ASP A 645 -22.97 16.45 -8.43
N LEU A 646 -22.39 17.56 -8.02
CA LEU A 646 -22.34 18.05 -6.65
C LEU A 646 -23.25 19.29 -6.54
N ASN A 647 -24.53 19.06 -6.23
CA ASN A 647 -25.53 20.11 -6.05
C ASN A 647 -25.68 20.44 -4.57
N TYR A 648 -24.77 21.25 -4.06
CA TYR A 648 -24.93 21.76 -2.69
C TYR A 648 -25.91 22.94 -2.74
N SER A 649 -27.12 22.73 -2.26
CA SER A 649 -27.92 23.88 -1.83
C SER A 649 -27.09 24.58 -0.77
N THR A 650 -26.86 25.86 -0.96
CA THR A 650 -26.36 26.76 0.08
C THR A 650 -27.29 26.63 1.29
N VAL A 651 -27.06 25.69 2.17
CA VAL A 651 -27.54 25.84 3.52
C VAL A 651 -26.67 26.93 4.09
N ASP A 652 -27.24 28.13 4.17
CA ASP A 652 -26.64 29.25 4.85
C ASP A 652 -25.99 28.78 6.14
N ARG A 653 -24.68 28.88 6.19
CA ARG A 653 -23.96 28.90 7.46
C ARG A 653 -24.29 30.25 8.14
N LYS A 654 -25.52 30.42 8.56
CA LYS A 654 -25.81 31.29 9.65
C LYS A 654 -25.50 30.48 10.90
N GLU A 655 -24.43 30.91 11.55
CA GLU A 655 -24.08 30.55 12.93
C GLU A 655 -23.64 29.11 13.17
N ARG A 656 -22.34 28.90 13.09
CA ARG A 656 -21.61 28.15 14.12
C ARG A 656 -20.22 28.76 14.32
#